data_de4b9a1930dc4a1cf2b7906b46c46f47
#
_entry.id   de4b9a1930dc4a1cf2b7906b46c46f47
#
_cell.length_a   1.000
_cell.length_b   1.000
_cell.length_c   1.000
_cell.angle_alpha   90.00
_cell.angle_beta   90.00
_cell.angle_gamma   90.00
#
_symmetry.space_group_name_H-M   'P 1'
#
loop_
_entity.id
_entity.type
_entity.pdbx_description
1 polymer ?
#
loop_
_entity_poly.entity_id
_entity_poly.type
_entity_poly.pdbx_seq_one_letter_code
_entity_poly.pdbx_strand_id
1 'polypeptide(L)'
;MKLSSVRSFFIALLLGSSGTALAQAQPTPQASFSANPFAFPIKPGTQNFLSGSMGEIRPNHFHGGIDIKTEGKIGLPVYSAGDGYISYVKISSYGYGNLVFVTHPNGLVTTYGHLNHLVPALADYMLGLQYQKKSFDVEASFNEAQFPVRKGDVIAFSGNTGGSGGPHLHFEVRDTKNNLLNPLRYGFPEIVDQIPPTVYNFALTPQSIDARVKGEFKRQEFTPVKQGNIYTIADTLTASGLLGLEIQAIDQYNGAANTNGVQAMELKINGETIYRHNIDGVPFEKQRQVSAHINFPVLKINNRAFQRLYVADGNSLPIYEIDHNRGRFRIEEGKVYEVTADLYDSYKNTTQLRFYLKGESSAYKSIGTPVVSKPKIGHEIVESFLKITVADTAKEARNLDLYIGNYKYAVIPSYTTKAGSVYLYNMIGGLPDSAEVSGTRVRFPFSHLIPPGTEYLYSNRFMDITFGKNSLYDTLILQTSRDAQDVFSINNPLTTLFQPAKVTIRPAKLPLDKSKAAVYALGWGKGAGFLGGTWNGDAITFSAKDLGKFKVLSDTVAPTVKLVSKSPNQISFRIWDNLSGIASWNCEVNGQWLLLKWEHKNSTLTSEKLDKTVPLAGDVVLRVKDAMGNEAVYTTKI
;
A
#
# COMPACT_ATOMS: atom_id res chain seq x y z
N MET A 1 34.78 37.95 -70.43
CA MET A 1 34.73 39.30 -69.81
C MET A 1 33.91 39.22 -68.56
N LYS A 2 34.46 39.64 -67.41
CA LYS A 2 33.95 39.76 -66.05
C LYS A 2 33.78 38.51 -65.18
N LEU A 3 34.83 38.33 -64.33
CA LEU A 3 34.82 37.59 -63.08
C LEU A 3 33.80 38.16 -62.08
N SER A 4 33.17 37.30 -61.32
CA SER A 4 32.59 37.66 -60.03
C SER A 4 32.96 36.62 -58.95
N SER A 5 33.56 37.15 -57.94
CA SER A 5 34.21 36.50 -56.80
C SER A 5 33.23 35.73 -55.91
N VAL A 6 33.61 34.49 -55.56
CA VAL A 6 32.96 33.70 -54.48
C VAL A 6 33.60 34.10 -53.15
N ARG A 7 32.83 34.67 -52.25
CA ARG A 7 33.18 34.90 -50.84
C ARG A 7 32.86 33.65 -50.05
N SER A 8 33.87 32.99 -49.53
CA SER A 8 33.77 31.91 -48.54
C SER A 8 33.35 32.50 -47.20
N PHE A 9 32.21 32.09 -46.69
CA PHE A 9 31.83 32.28 -45.28
C PHE A 9 32.33 31.14 -44.43
N PHE A 10 33.31 31.44 -43.56
CA PHE A 10 33.65 30.55 -42.42
C PHE A 10 32.60 30.70 -41.35
N ILE A 11 31.82 29.65 -41.10
CA ILE A 11 30.98 29.53 -39.91
C ILE A 11 31.85 28.88 -38.81
N ALA A 12 32.22 29.70 -37.83
CA ALA A 12 32.83 29.20 -36.59
C ALA A 12 31.71 28.52 -35.75
N LEU A 13 31.83 27.20 -35.61
CA LEU A 13 30.97 26.44 -34.68
C LEU A 13 31.47 26.71 -33.26
N LEU A 14 30.79 27.58 -32.53
CA LEU A 14 30.92 27.69 -31.09
C LEU A 14 30.22 26.47 -30.45
N LEU A 15 31.02 25.52 -29.98
CA LEU A 15 30.59 24.47 -29.05
C LEU A 15 30.28 25.13 -27.72
N GLY A 16 29.01 25.53 -27.56
CA GLY A 16 28.47 25.90 -26.27
C GLY A 16 28.28 24.61 -25.44
N SER A 17 29.08 24.42 -24.39
CA SER A 17 28.82 23.48 -23.35
C SER A 17 27.54 23.92 -22.59
N SER A 18 26.40 23.36 -22.96
CA SER A 18 25.16 23.49 -22.18
C SER A 18 25.32 22.65 -20.90
N GLY A 19 25.84 23.28 -19.85
CA GLY A 19 25.65 22.80 -18.50
C GLY A 19 24.16 22.81 -18.19
N THR A 20 23.53 21.65 -18.16
CA THR A 20 22.17 21.50 -17.62
C THR A 20 22.23 21.85 -16.15
N ALA A 21 21.83 23.09 -15.81
CA ALA A 21 21.53 23.46 -14.45
C ALA A 21 20.41 22.54 -13.94
N LEU A 22 20.75 21.69 -12.97
CA LEU A 22 19.76 21.03 -12.11
C LEU A 22 18.85 22.14 -11.57
N ALA A 23 17.56 22.08 -11.91
CA ALA A 23 16.57 22.86 -11.22
C ALA A 23 16.58 22.35 -9.76
N GLN A 24 17.35 23.05 -8.91
CA GLN A 24 17.27 22.90 -7.47
C GLN A 24 15.84 23.26 -7.09
N ALA A 25 15.00 22.25 -6.86
CA ALA A 25 13.84 22.43 -6.02
C ALA A 25 14.38 23.01 -4.70
N GLN A 26 14.09 24.28 -4.43
CA GLN A 26 14.43 24.91 -3.15
C GLN A 26 13.87 24.01 -2.07
N PRO A 27 14.66 23.54 -1.10
CA PRO A 27 14.13 22.84 0.05
C PRO A 27 13.08 23.78 0.63
N THR A 28 11.84 23.28 0.77
CA THR A 28 10.81 23.99 1.54
C THR A 28 11.47 24.44 2.84
N PRO A 29 11.40 25.74 3.20
CA PRO A 29 12.05 26.24 4.38
C PRO A 29 11.60 25.36 5.55
N GLN A 30 12.54 24.66 6.16
CA GLN A 30 12.31 23.97 7.41
C GLN A 30 11.99 25.09 8.42
N ALA A 31 10.70 25.27 8.71
CA ALA A 31 10.26 26.26 9.67
C ALA A 31 10.98 25.91 10.97
N SER A 32 11.97 26.71 11.35
CA SER A 32 12.62 26.65 12.65
C SER A 32 11.56 27.08 13.66
N PHE A 33 10.82 26.11 14.23
CA PHE A 33 9.91 26.41 15.33
C PHE A 33 10.75 26.76 16.56
N SER A 34 10.83 28.02 16.87
CA SER A 34 11.59 28.57 18.03
C SER A 34 10.98 28.17 19.38
N ALA A 35 9.83 27.52 19.43
CA ALA A 35 9.25 26.81 20.58
C ALA A 35 8.35 25.71 20.06
N ASN A 36 8.39 24.49 20.63
CA ASN A 36 7.48 23.40 20.31
C ASN A 36 6.02 23.87 20.52
N PRO A 37 5.21 24.01 19.46
CA PRO A 37 3.84 24.48 19.60
C PRO A 37 2.96 23.47 20.33
N PHE A 38 3.39 22.19 20.41
CA PHE A 38 2.59 21.09 20.90
C PHE A 38 3.15 20.50 22.21
N ALA A 39 2.25 20.07 23.09
CA ALA A 39 2.53 19.16 24.18
C ALA A 39 2.32 17.72 23.73
N PHE A 40 3.02 16.79 24.33
CA PHE A 40 2.82 15.37 24.07
C PHE A 40 1.43 14.94 24.61
N PRO A 41 0.60 14.21 23.81
CA PRO A 41 -0.80 14.03 24.14
C PRO A 41 -1.10 12.92 25.17
N ILE A 42 -0.11 12.14 25.60
CA ILE A 42 -0.23 11.11 26.63
C ILE A 42 0.86 11.34 27.69
N LYS A 43 0.50 11.46 28.97
CA LYS A 43 1.45 11.64 30.08
C LYS A 43 2.54 12.65 29.75
N PRO A 44 2.19 13.92 29.41
CA PRO A 44 3.18 14.92 29.04
C PRO A 44 4.22 15.11 30.18
N GLY A 45 5.48 15.38 29.79
CA GLY A 45 6.61 15.56 30.72
C GLY A 45 7.19 14.27 31.29
N THR A 46 6.73 13.09 30.87
CA THR A 46 7.31 11.79 31.25
C THR A 46 7.74 11.00 30.02
N GLN A 47 8.77 10.18 30.15
CA GLN A 47 9.20 9.32 29.04
C GLN A 47 8.04 8.44 28.54
N ASN A 48 7.87 8.42 27.23
CA ASN A 48 6.86 7.64 26.52
C ASN A 48 7.50 6.75 25.44
N PHE A 49 6.74 5.81 24.90
CA PHE A 49 7.21 4.84 23.93
C PHE A 49 6.24 4.76 22.75
N LEU A 50 6.78 4.52 21.55
CA LEU A 50 6.00 4.35 20.33
C LEU A 50 5.81 2.86 20.00
N SER A 51 4.69 2.55 19.38
CA SER A 51 4.43 1.26 18.71
C SER A 51 4.35 1.39 17.20
N GLY A 52 4.38 2.60 16.66
CA GLY A 52 4.41 2.91 15.24
C GLY A 52 4.86 4.34 14.99
N SER A 53 5.60 4.59 13.90
CA SER A 53 6.09 5.91 13.49
C SER A 53 5.46 6.38 12.19
N MET A 54 5.56 7.70 11.91
CA MET A 54 5.15 8.27 10.61
C MET A 54 5.91 7.60 9.47
N GLY A 55 5.20 7.27 8.40
CA GLY A 55 5.78 6.67 7.20
C GLY A 55 6.06 5.16 7.29
N GLU A 56 5.79 4.52 8.43
CA GLU A 56 5.89 3.07 8.55
C GLU A 56 5.05 2.36 7.49
N ILE A 57 5.64 1.34 6.86
CA ILE A 57 4.99 0.56 5.80
C ILE A 57 3.89 -0.31 6.40
N ARG A 58 2.65 0.01 6.13
CA ARG A 58 1.48 -0.83 6.44
C ARG A 58 1.05 -1.61 5.18
N PRO A 59 0.23 -2.66 5.29
CA PRO A 59 -0.12 -3.51 4.14
C PRO A 59 -0.74 -2.78 2.93
N ASN A 60 -1.32 -1.59 3.12
CA ASN A 60 -2.05 -0.85 2.08
C ASN A 60 -1.93 0.69 2.16
N HIS A 61 -1.14 1.24 3.08
CA HIS A 61 -0.92 2.67 3.22
C HIS A 61 0.36 2.96 4.04
N PHE A 62 0.88 4.18 3.95
CA PHE A 62 1.84 4.69 4.93
C PHE A 62 1.13 5.01 6.24
N HIS A 63 1.74 4.68 7.36
CA HIS A 63 1.24 5.12 8.65
C HIS A 63 1.27 6.65 8.74
N GLY A 64 0.13 7.27 9.08
CA GLY A 64 -0.09 8.71 8.94
C GLY A 64 0.38 9.56 10.13
N GLY A 65 0.89 8.97 11.19
CA GLY A 65 1.26 9.65 12.42
C GLY A 65 2.17 8.81 13.31
N ILE A 66 1.99 8.93 14.61
CA ILE A 66 2.66 8.10 15.61
C ILE A 66 1.64 7.34 16.44
N ASP A 67 1.94 6.08 16.78
CA ASP A 67 1.16 5.25 17.68
C ASP A 67 1.84 5.25 19.05
N ILE A 68 1.22 5.94 20.02
CA ILE A 68 1.75 6.13 21.37
C ILE A 68 1.25 5.02 22.28
N LYS A 69 2.16 4.30 22.93
CA LYS A 69 1.82 3.22 23.85
C LYS A 69 1.05 3.72 25.06
N THR A 70 0.04 2.96 25.48
CA THR A 70 -0.79 3.22 26.67
C THR A 70 -0.65 2.10 27.71
N GLU A 71 0.54 1.49 27.82
CA GLU A 71 0.85 0.39 28.75
C GLU A 71 -0.09 -0.83 28.58
N GLY A 72 -0.62 -1.03 27.37
CA GLY A 72 -1.60 -2.08 27.10
C GLY A 72 -2.98 -1.84 27.70
N LYS A 73 -3.27 -0.62 28.18
CA LYS A 73 -4.52 -0.24 28.86
C LYS A 73 -5.31 0.76 28.02
N ILE A 74 -6.62 0.74 28.18
CA ILE A 74 -7.53 1.80 27.72
C ILE A 74 -7.83 2.76 28.87
N GLY A 75 -8.27 3.98 28.57
CA GLY A 75 -8.76 4.94 29.56
C GLY A 75 -7.70 5.90 30.13
N LEU A 76 -6.48 5.96 29.57
CA LEU A 76 -5.55 7.02 29.92
C LEU A 76 -6.03 8.36 29.38
N PRO A 77 -5.91 9.47 30.15
CA PRO A 77 -6.27 10.80 29.66
C PRO A 77 -5.50 11.14 28.37
N VAL A 78 -6.22 11.67 27.39
CA VAL A 78 -5.67 12.22 26.16
C VAL A 78 -5.79 13.72 26.21
N TYR A 79 -4.66 14.40 26.08
CA TYR A 79 -4.55 15.84 26.23
C TYR A 79 -4.52 16.54 24.87
N SER A 80 -5.15 17.71 24.78
CA SER A 80 -4.98 18.60 23.62
C SER A 80 -3.51 18.99 23.49
N ALA A 81 -2.92 18.73 22.33
CA ALA A 81 -1.52 19.07 22.10
C ALA A 81 -1.27 20.59 22.06
N GLY A 82 -2.27 21.40 21.72
CA GLY A 82 -2.15 22.86 21.64
C GLY A 82 -3.46 23.58 21.95
N ASP A 83 -3.40 24.90 22.08
CA ASP A 83 -4.59 25.74 22.12
C ASP A 83 -5.37 25.63 20.80
N GLY A 84 -6.69 25.74 20.87
CA GLY A 84 -7.56 25.68 19.70
C GLY A 84 -8.99 25.31 20.05
N TYR A 85 -9.62 24.52 19.18
CA TYR A 85 -10.97 24.01 19.41
C TYR A 85 -11.15 22.63 18.77
N ILE A 86 -12.00 21.81 19.35
CA ILE A 86 -12.42 20.53 18.74
C ILE A 86 -13.24 20.87 17.50
N SER A 87 -12.67 20.65 16.33
CA SER A 87 -13.28 21.01 15.03
C SER A 87 -14.08 19.90 14.39
N TYR A 88 -13.76 18.64 14.73
CA TYR A 88 -14.44 17.48 14.16
C TYR A 88 -14.36 16.29 15.10
N VAL A 89 -15.46 15.53 15.19
CA VAL A 89 -15.53 14.26 15.91
C VAL A 89 -16.20 13.23 15.03
N LYS A 90 -15.66 12.03 15.04
CA LYS A 90 -16.28 10.86 14.39
C LYS A 90 -16.32 9.69 15.35
N ILE A 91 -17.44 8.99 15.39
CA ILE A 91 -17.60 7.68 16.00
C ILE A 91 -17.82 6.69 14.87
N SER A 92 -16.98 5.67 14.75
CA SER A 92 -17.03 4.71 13.65
C SER A 92 -16.58 3.32 14.09
N SER A 93 -17.19 2.31 13.45
CA SER A 93 -16.86 0.91 13.68
C SER A 93 -15.48 0.52 13.14
N TYR A 94 -14.92 1.27 12.14
CA TYR A 94 -13.73 0.93 11.39
C TYR A 94 -12.75 2.10 11.30
N GLY A 95 -11.57 1.86 10.75
CA GLY A 95 -10.53 2.86 10.53
C GLY A 95 -10.05 3.46 11.86
N TYR A 96 -10.11 4.76 12.01
CA TYR A 96 -9.70 5.46 13.24
C TYR A 96 -10.59 5.18 14.46
N GLY A 97 -11.72 4.51 14.30
CA GLY A 97 -12.68 4.31 15.40
C GLY A 97 -13.26 5.62 15.89
N ASN A 98 -13.20 5.87 17.21
CA ASN A 98 -13.54 7.17 17.78
C ASN A 98 -12.39 8.14 17.56
N LEU A 99 -12.68 9.27 16.94
CA LEU A 99 -11.69 10.21 16.41
C LEU A 99 -12.06 11.63 16.82
N VAL A 100 -11.07 12.41 17.22
CA VAL A 100 -11.18 13.85 17.51
C VAL A 100 -10.14 14.61 16.69
N PHE A 101 -10.55 15.74 16.09
CA PHE A 101 -9.64 16.74 15.52
C PHE A 101 -9.65 18.00 16.36
N VAL A 102 -8.48 18.55 16.62
CA VAL A 102 -8.32 19.88 17.21
C VAL A 102 -7.66 20.79 16.18
N THR A 103 -8.35 21.87 15.80
CA THR A 103 -7.81 22.91 14.93
C THR A 103 -7.15 23.99 15.76
N HIS A 104 -5.90 24.34 15.40
CA HIS A 104 -5.05 25.27 16.14
C HIS A 104 -4.96 26.64 15.45
N PRO A 105 -4.65 27.74 16.18
CA PRO A 105 -4.53 29.08 15.60
C PRO A 105 -3.47 29.21 14.50
N ASN A 106 -2.45 28.33 14.49
CA ASN A 106 -1.42 28.27 13.44
C ASN A 106 -1.86 27.54 12.16
N GLY A 107 -3.13 27.14 12.06
CA GLY A 107 -3.69 26.43 10.91
C GLY A 107 -3.42 24.92 10.88
N LEU A 108 -2.63 24.40 11.82
CA LEU A 108 -2.43 22.94 11.92
C LEU A 108 -3.64 22.27 12.60
N VAL A 109 -3.81 20.99 12.30
CA VAL A 109 -4.83 20.15 12.91
C VAL A 109 -4.15 18.97 13.58
N THR A 110 -4.41 18.74 14.86
CA THR A 110 -4.01 17.49 15.53
C THR A 110 -5.16 16.50 15.55
N THR A 111 -4.85 15.24 15.35
CA THR A 111 -5.79 14.14 15.22
C THR A 111 -5.52 13.10 16.30
N TYR A 112 -6.57 12.65 16.98
CA TYR A 112 -6.52 11.68 18.07
C TYR A 112 -7.44 10.52 17.75
N GLY A 113 -6.87 9.35 17.44
CA GLY A 113 -7.60 8.16 17.00
C GLY A 113 -7.66 7.03 18.03
N HIS A 114 -8.50 6.05 17.75
CA HIS A 114 -8.73 4.83 18.53
C HIS A 114 -9.22 5.08 19.95
N LEU A 115 -9.87 6.23 20.20
CA LEU A 115 -10.31 6.66 21.52
C LEU A 115 -11.34 5.72 22.12
N ASN A 116 -11.30 5.52 23.45
CA ASN A 116 -12.29 4.74 24.18
C ASN A 116 -13.59 5.52 24.40
N HIS A 117 -13.44 6.72 25.00
CA HIS A 117 -14.57 7.64 25.22
C HIS A 117 -14.08 9.09 25.21
N LEU A 118 -15.03 9.98 25.02
CA LEU A 118 -14.84 11.44 24.97
C LEU A 118 -15.08 12.05 26.36
N VAL A 119 -14.68 13.31 26.55
CA VAL A 119 -15.06 14.07 27.75
C VAL A 119 -16.60 14.26 27.81
N PRO A 120 -17.19 14.40 29.03
CA PRO A 120 -18.65 14.30 29.22
C PRO A 120 -19.48 15.16 28.27
N ALA A 121 -19.23 16.46 28.17
CA ALA A 121 -20.03 17.35 27.31
C ALA A 121 -20.02 16.94 25.83
N LEU A 122 -18.86 16.49 25.33
CA LEU A 122 -18.72 16.02 23.95
C LEU A 122 -19.34 14.64 23.76
N ALA A 123 -19.20 13.75 24.75
CA ALA A 123 -19.81 12.43 24.75
C ALA A 123 -21.34 12.52 24.72
N ASP A 124 -21.93 13.38 25.54
CA ASP A 124 -23.38 13.59 25.59
C ASP A 124 -23.91 14.16 24.27
N TYR A 125 -23.19 15.13 23.66
CA TYR A 125 -23.54 15.65 22.34
C TYR A 125 -23.55 14.53 21.27
N MET A 126 -22.48 13.73 21.21
CA MET A 126 -22.37 12.66 20.23
C MET A 126 -23.39 11.53 20.46
N LEU A 127 -23.67 11.18 21.72
CA LEU A 127 -24.71 10.22 22.07
C LEU A 127 -26.09 10.72 21.64
N GLY A 128 -26.40 12.00 21.90
CA GLY A 128 -27.64 12.63 21.43
C GLY A 128 -27.79 12.56 19.91
N LEU A 129 -26.69 12.83 19.17
CA LEU A 129 -26.64 12.74 17.72
C LEU A 129 -26.86 11.29 17.21
N GLN A 130 -26.29 10.29 17.89
CA GLN A 130 -26.51 8.87 17.57
C GLN A 130 -28.00 8.48 17.73
N TYR A 131 -28.64 8.93 18.81
CA TYR A 131 -30.08 8.69 19.01
C TYR A 131 -30.93 9.46 18.01
N GLN A 132 -30.61 10.71 17.70
CA GLN A 132 -31.31 11.50 16.67
C GLN A 132 -31.24 10.85 15.29
N LYS A 133 -30.04 10.37 14.90
CA LYS A 133 -29.78 9.71 13.59
C LYS A 133 -30.14 8.23 13.58
N LYS A 134 -30.46 7.64 14.74
CA LYS A 134 -30.64 6.19 14.92
C LYS A 134 -29.51 5.38 14.28
N SER A 135 -28.26 5.78 14.55
CA SER A 135 -27.05 5.18 13.99
C SER A 135 -25.92 5.14 15.00
N PHE A 136 -25.14 4.07 14.99
CA PHE A 136 -23.90 4.01 15.76
C PHE A 136 -22.82 4.90 15.13
N ASP A 137 -22.62 4.78 13.81
CA ASP A 137 -21.64 5.57 13.08
C ASP A 137 -22.20 6.98 12.84
N VAL A 138 -21.54 7.99 13.44
CA VAL A 138 -21.93 9.40 13.32
C VAL A 138 -20.68 10.29 13.28
N GLU A 139 -20.83 11.47 12.69
CA GLU A 139 -19.81 12.51 12.67
C GLU A 139 -20.42 13.89 12.82
N ALA A 140 -19.65 14.81 13.42
CA ALA A 140 -20.05 16.20 13.62
C ALA A 140 -18.85 17.12 13.45
N SER A 141 -19.09 18.30 12.86
CA SER A 141 -18.12 19.40 12.77
C SER A 141 -18.56 20.53 13.68
N PHE A 142 -17.61 21.24 14.27
CA PHE A 142 -17.83 22.30 15.22
C PHE A 142 -17.05 23.56 14.81
N ASN A 143 -17.57 24.72 15.24
CA ASN A 143 -16.87 25.99 15.15
C ASN A 143 -16.08 26.28 16.44
N GLU A 144 -15.23 27.29 16.40
CA GLU A 144 -14.33 27.65 17.51
C GLU A 144 -15.01 28.01 18.83
N ALA A 145 -16.30 28.42 18.81
CA ALA A 145 -17.03 28.81 20.02
C ALA A 145 -17.65 27.61 20.75
N GLN A 146 -17.81 26.45 20.11
CA GLN A 146 -18.57 25.32 20.67
C GLN A 146 -17.77 24.48 21.65
N PHE A 147 -16.53 24.12 21.29
CA PHE A 147 -15.65 23.29 22.13
C PHE A 147 -14.21 23.84 22.11
N PRO A 148 -13.97 25.06 22.67
CA PRO A 148 -12.62 25.59 22.81
C PRO A 148 -11.82 24.73 23.78
N VAL A 149 -10.51 24.57 23.49
CA VAL A 149 -9.58 23.81 24.31
C VAL A 149 -8.26 24.58 24.47
N ARG A 150 -7.61 24.40 25.61
CA ARG A 150 -6.24 24.87 25.85
C ARG A 150 -5.25 23.72 25.75
N LYS A 151 -4.03 24.06 25.46
CA LYS A 151 -2.90 23.11 25.51
C LYS A 151 -2.87 22.40 26.87
N GLY A 152 -2.96 21.08 26.88
CA GLY A 152 -2.99 20.27 28.11
C GLY A 152 -4.38 19.98 28.69
N ASP A 153 -5.45 20.50 28.12
CA ASP A 153 -6.80 20.09 28.51
C ASP A 153 -7.07 18.63 28.12
N VAL A 154 -7.75 17.88 28.99
CA VAL A 154 -8.20 16.52 28.65
C VAL A 154 -9.37 16.62 27.68
N ILE A 155 -9.25 15.98 26.52
CA ILE A 155 -10.26 15.99 25.45
C ILE A 155 -10.94 14.62 25.24
N ALA A 156 -10.26 13.55 25.65
CA ALA A 156 -10.75 12.17 25.48
C ALA A 156 -9.94 11.21 26.36
N PHE A 157 -10.20 9.92 26.20
CA PHE A 157 -9.46 8.85 26.86
C PHE A 157 -9.01 7.79 25.84
N SER A 158 -7.78 7.31 25.97
CA SER A 158 -7.15 6.35 25.06
C SER A 158 -7.92 5.03 25.00
N GLY A 159 -7.89 4.37 23.86
CA GLY A 159 -8.69 3.20 23.64
C GLY A 159 -8.09 2.17 22.69
N ASN A 160 -8.97 1.44 22.03
CA ASN A 160 -8.65 0.40 21.06
C ASN A 160 -9.79 0.28 20.02
N THR A 161 -10.53 1.36 19.73
CA THR A 161 -11.67 1.33 18.80
C THR A 161 -11.21 1.31 17.34
N GLY A 162 -12.08 0.90 16.43
CA GLY A 162 -11.79 0.85 15.00
C GLY A 162 -10.72 -0.20 14.61
N GLY A 163 -9.89 0.10 13.63
CA GLY A 163 -8.90 -0.81 13.04
C GLY A 163 -7.62 -1.05 13.86
N SER A 164 -7.67 -0.83 15.18
CA SER A 164 -6.52 -0.99 16.09
C SER A 164 -6.31 -2.45 16.49
N GLY A 165 -5.04 -2.89 16.52
CA GLY A 165 -4.64 -4.23 16.97
C GLY A 165 -4.44 -4.39 18.49
N GLY A 166 -4.46 -3.29 19.25
CA GLY A 166 -4.28 -3.25 20.71
C GLY A 166 -4.34 -1.82 21.25
N PRO A 167 -4.46 -1.63 22.60
CA PRO A 167 -4.59 -0.30 23.20
C PRO A 167 -3.40 0.61 22.88
N HIS A 168 -3.66 1.75 22.24
CA HIS A 168 -2.71 2.84 21.98
C HIS A 168 -3.46 4.13 21.63
N LEU A 169 -2.75 5.26 21.57
CA LEU A 169 -3.25 6.50 20.97
C LEU A 169 -2.60 6.66 19.60
N HIS A 170 -3.39 6.72 18.54
CA HIS A 170 -2.93 7.17 17.23
C HIS A 170 -2.98 8.71 17.19
N PHE A 171 -1.84 9.35 16.91
CA PHE A 171 -1.71 10.81 16.91
C PHE A 171 -1.09 11.30 15.61
N GLU A 172 -1.78 12.25 14.95
CA GLU A 172 -1.30 12.88 13.71
C GLU A 172 -1.23 14.39 13.84
N VAL A 173 -0.41 15.00 13.01
CA VAL A 173 -0.42 16.44 12.72
C VAL A 173 -0.69 16.62 11.23
N ARG A 174 -1.64 17.49 10.89
CA ARG A 174 -2.00 17.80 9.51
C ARG A 174 -1.88 19.28 9.23
N ASP A 175 -1.50 19.64 8.00
CA ASP A 175 -1.55 21.02 7.53
C ASP A 175 -2.93 21.38 6.94
N THR A 176 -3.09 22.63 6.52
CA THR A 176 -4.33 23.16 5.92
C THR A 176 -4.71 22.50 4.59
N LYS A 177 -3.79 21.78 3.95
CA LYS A 177 -4.02 21.00 2.73
C LYS A 177 -4.30 19.53 3.00
N ASN A 178 -4.48 19.17 4.27
CA ASN A 178 -4.66 17.79 4.73
C ASN A 178 -3.44 16.88 4.42
N ASN A 179 -2.23 17.45 4.34
CA ASN A 179 -1.03 16.64 4.32
C ASN A 179 -0.74 16.16 5.74
N LEU A 180 -0.44 14.87 5.87
CA LEU A 180 0.07 14.26 7.09
C LEU A 180 1.52 14.70 7.28
N LEU A 181 1.84 15.22 8.44
CA LEU A 181 3.18 15.68 8.82
C LEU A 181 3.72 14.78 9.92
N ASN A 182 5.02 14.49 9.89
CA ASN A 182 5.65 13.70 10.95
C ASN A 182 5.55 14.44 12.30
N PRO A 183 4.82 13.90 13.30
CA PRO A 183 4.68 14.57 14.58
C PRO A 183 6.01 14.77 15.31
N LEU A 184 6.99 13.87 15.11
CA LEU A 184 8.29 13.94 15.79
C LEU A 184 9.15 15.14 15.36
N ARG A 185 8.85 15.75 14.22
CA ARG A 185 9.51 16.99 13.78
C ARG A 185 9.31 18.17 14.75
N TYR A 186 8.28 18.09 15.59
CA TYR A 186 7.98 19.13 16.58
C TYR A 186 8.79 18.97 17.89
N GLY A 187 9.61 17.91 18.02
CA GLY A 187 10.60 17.78 19.10
C GLY A 187 9.98 17.45 20.46
N PHE A 188 9.34 16.30 20.57
CA PHE A 188 8.81 15.79 21.84
C PHE A 188 9.92 15.16 22.71
N PRO A 189 10.28 15.76 23.87
CA PRO A 189 11.32 15.22 24.76
C PRO A 189 10.91 13.88 25.42
N GLU A 190 9.63 13.57 25.41
CA GLU A 190 9.07 12.31 25.92
C GLU A 190 9.52 11.08 25.10
N ILE A 191 9.92 11.28 23.85
CA ILE A 191 10.41 10.20 22.98
C ILE A 191 11.92 10.35 22.81
N VAL A 192 12.64 9.32 23.19
CA VAL A 192 14.11 9.27 23.08
C VAL A 192 14.48 8.25 22.02
N ASP A 193 15.37 8.65 21.12
CA ASP A 193 15.94 7.76 20.14
C ASP A 193 17.42 8.05 19.85
N GLN A 194 18.23 7.00 20.02
CA GLN A 194 19.67 6.98 19.78
C GLN A 194 20.08 5.70 19.00
N ILE A 195 19.09 4.99 18.44
CA ILE A 195 19.31 3.71 17.78
C ILE A 195 19.28 3.93 16.28
N PRO A 196 20.42 3.80 15.57
CA PRO A 196 20.43 3.93 14.13
C PRO A 196 19.61 2.84 13.44
N PRO A 197 19.00 3.13 12.28
CA PRO A 197 18.26 2.15 11.50
C PRO A 197 19.04 0.85 11.26
N THR A 198 18.33 -0.26 11.20
CA THR A 198 18.88 -1.59 10.97
C THR A 198 18.55 -2.08 9.57
N VAL A 199 19.59 -2.46 8.79
CA VAL A 199 19.45 -3.09 7.48
C VAL A 199 19.47 -4.60 7.62
N TYR A 200 18.41 -5.29 7.17
CA TYR A 200 18.36 -6.75 7.16
C TYR A 200 18.88 -7.34 5.85
N ASN A 201 18.36 -6.82 4.74
CA ASN A 201 18.70 -7.30 3.41
C ASN A 201 18.66 -6.15 2.40
N PHE A 202 19.34 -6.32 1.30
CA PHE A 202 19.11 -5.53 0.10
C PHE A 202 18.92 -6.44 -1.10
N ALA A 203 18.34 -5.92 -2.18
CA ALA A 203 18.19 -6.66 -3.42
C ALA A 203 18.54 -5.78 -4.62
N LEU A 204 19.07 -6.41 -5.65
CA LEU A 204 19.29 -5.82 -6.97
C LEU A 204 18.28 -6.42 -7.94
N THR A 205 17.57 -5.55 -8.67
CA THR A 205 16.52 -5.93 -9.62
C THR A 205 16.91 -5.45 -11.03
N PRO A 206 16.93 -6.35 -12.05
CA PRO A 206 17.12 -5.98 -13.44
C PRO A 206 16.04 -5.01 -13.94
N GLN A 207 16.46 -3.92 -14.62
CA GLN A 207 15.59 -2.87 -15.15
C GLN A 207 15.77 -2.66 -16.67
N SER A 208 16.64 -3.45 -17.33
CA SER A 208 16.83 -3.47 -18.78
C SER A 208 17.13 -4.89 -19.26
N ILE A 209 16.90 -5.16 -20.54
CA ILE A 209 17.05 -6.50 -21.12
C ILE A 209 18.51 -7.03 -21.03
N ASP A 210 19.50 -6.14 -20.99
CA ASP A 210 20.92 -6.44 -20.85
C ASP A 210 21.36 -6.51 -19.36
N ALA A 211 20.45 -6.28 -18.43
CA ALA A 211 20.78 -6.34 -17.01
C ALA A 211 20.98 -7.78 -16.53
N ARG A 212 22.02 -7.99 -15.73
CA ARG A 212 22.31 -9.24 -15.03
C ARG A 212 22.78 -8.94 -13.61
N VAL A 213 22.42 -9.82 -12.69
CA VAL A 213 23.00 -9.85 -11.35
C VAL A 213 23.58 -11.25 -11.15
N LYS A 214 24.89 -11.34 -10.94
CA LYS A 214 25.64 -12.63 -10.93
C LYS A 214 25.34 -13.50 -12.16
N GLY A 215 25.30 -12.89 -13.34
CA GLY A 215 25.05 -13.54 -14.62
C GLY A 215 23.59 -13.87 -14.93
N GLU A 216 22.63 -13.65 -14.04
CA GLU A 216 21.22 -13.97 -14.24
C GLU A 216 20.32 -12.73 -14.37
N PHE A 217 19.30 -12.81 -15.21
CA PHE A 217 18.18 -11.86 -15.26
C PHE A 217 17.16 -12.23 -14.19
N LYS A 218 17.44 -11.81 -12.95
CA LYS A 218 16.62 -12.16 -11.78
C LYS A 218 16.88 -11.17 -10.65
N ARG A 219 15.84 -10.81 -9.92
CA ARG A 219 16.00 -10.13 -8.63
C ARG A 219 16.79 -11.03 -7.69
N GLN A 220 17.88 -10.51 -7.11
CA GLN A 220 18.72 -11.24 -6.16
C GLN A 220 18.83 -10.49 -4.84
N GLU A 221 18.66 -11.22 -3.76
CA GLU A 221 18.75 -10.70 -2.39
C GLU A 221 20.13 -11.02 -1.78
N PHE A 222 20.60 -10.10 -0.94
CA PHE A 222 21.87 -10.18 -0.23
C PHE A 222 21.67 -9.78 1.22
N THR A 223 22.35 -10.48 2.14
CA THR A 223 22.35 -10.16 3.57
C THR A 223 23.69 -9.52 3.92
N PRO A 224 23.73 -8.23 4.24
CA PRO A 224 24.97 -7.56 4.59
C PRO A 224 25.38 -7.86 6.04
N VAL A 225 26.67 -7.70 6.33
CA VAL A 225 27.24 -7.82 7.67
C VAL A 225 27.42 -6.44 8.27
N LYS A 226 26.99 -6.25 9.53
CA LYS A 226 27.12 -5.00 10.27
C LYS A 226 28.52 -4.83 10.84
N GLN A 227 29.14 -3.66 10.61
CA GLN A 227 30.40 -3.22 11.17
C GLN A 227 30.23 -1.77 11.68
N GLY A 228 29.97 -1.61 12.98
CA GLY A 228 29.55 -0.31 13.50
C GLY A 228 28.20 0.13 12.91
N ASN A 229 28.16 1.31 12.31
CA ASN A 229 26.95 1.82 11.60
C ASN A 229 26.98 1.58 10.09
N ILE A 230 27.94 0.77 9.61
CA ILE A 230 28.06 0.40 8.19
C ILE A 230 27.66 -1.07 8.03
N TYR A 231 26.81 -1.32 7.04
CA TYR A 231 26.44 -2.65 6.56
C TYR A 231 27.13 -2.91 5.23
N THR A 232 27.86 -4.01 5.09
CA THR A 232 28.65 -4.34 3.89
C THR A 232 28.58 -5.82 3.57
N ILE A 233 28.98 -6.18 2.35
CA ILE A 233 29.30 -7.56 1.97
C ILE A 233 30.77 -7.63 1.57
N ALA A 234 31.42 -8.75 1.89
CA ALA A 234 32.86 -8.92 1.64
C ALA A 234 33.19 -8.99 0.17
N ASP A 235 32.34 -9.62 -0.62
CA ASP A 235 32.58 -9.86 -2.04
C ASP A 235 32.13 -8.69 -2.91
N THR A 236 32.93 -8.35 -3.93
CA THR A 236 32.46 -7.51 -5.04
C THR A 236 31.47 -8.30 -5.87
N LEU A 237 30.23 -7.82 -5.97
CA LEU A 237 29.17 -8.46 -6.77
C LEU A 237 29.39 -8.16 -8.26
N THR A 238 29.06 -9.13 -9.11
CA THR A 238 29.08 -8.93 -10.56
C THR A 238 27.70 -8.57 -11.09
N ALA A 239 27.66 -7.59 -12.01
CA ALA A 239 26.41 -7.13 -12.61
C ALA A 239 26.63 -6.53 -14.00
N SER A 240 25.54 -6.30 -14.74
CA SER A 240 25.51 -5.55 -16.01
C SER A 240 24.18 -4.84 -16.22
N GLY A 241 24.14 -3.87 -17.14
CA GLY A 241 22.94 -3.19 -17.58
C GLY A 241 22.33 -2.28 -16.52
N LEU A 242 21.06 -1.93 -16.67
CA LEU A 242 20.33 -1.02 -15.77
C LEU A 242 19.75 -1.80 -14.58
N LEU A 243 20.01 -1.32 -13.36
CA LEU A 243 19.59 -1.96 -12.11
C LEU A 243 18.77 -1.01 -11.24
N GLY A 244 17.92 -1.58 -10.40
CA GLY A 244 17.27 -0.92 -9.26
C GLY A 244 17.74 -1.54 -7.96
N LEU A 245 17.92 -0.72 -6.91
CA LEU A 245 18.22 -1.16 -5.55
C LEU A 245 16.94 -1.19 -4.72
N GLU A 246 16.79 -2.23 -3.90
CA GLU A 246 15.73 -2.35 -2.89
C GLU A 246 16.37 -2.65 -1.54
N ILE A 247 15.84 -2.06 -0.45
CA ILE A 247 16.36 -2.26 0.90
C ILE A 247 15.24 -2.68 1.84
N GLN A 248 15.47 -3.75 2.60
CA GLN A 248 14.68 -4.14 3.76
C GLN A 248 15.37 -3.62 5.01
N ALA A 249 14.78 -2.59 5.61
CA ALA A 249 15.29 -1.97 6.83
C ALA A 249 14.13 -1.60 7.77
N ILE A 250 14.47 -1.48 9.03
CA ILE A 250 13.58 -1.01 10.10
C ILE A 250 14.31 0.02 10.95
N ASP A 251 13.52 0.72 11.74
CA ASP A 251 13.97 1.54 12.83
C ASP A 251 13.42 1.07 14.17
N GLN A 252 14.04 1.45 15.29
CA GLN A 252 13.61 1.16 16.65
C GLN A 252 13.91 2.33 17.57
N TYR A 253 12.98 2.63 18.47
CA TYR A 253 13.15 3.69 19.48
C TYR A 253 13.62 3.12 20.81
N ASN A 254 14.40 3.91 21.59
CA ASN A 254 14.89 3.50 22.91
C ASN A 254 13.75 3.04 23.82
N GLY A 255 13.93 1.90 24.46
CA GLY A 255 12.98 1.35 25.44
C GLY A 255 11.74 0.67 24.84
N ALA A 256 11.66 0.51 23.50
CA ALA A 256 10.59 -0.19 22.82
C ALA A 256 11.15 -1.26 21.87
N ALA A 257 10.61 -2.47 21.94
CA ALA A 257 10.98 -3.57 21.04
C ALA A 257 10.26 -3.53 19.67
N ASN A 258 9.36 -2.57 19.47
CA ASN A 258 8.61 -2.42 18.23
C ASN A 258 9.51 -2.00 17.08
N THR A 259 9.21 -2.52 15.90
CA THR A 259 9.82 -2.08 14.65
C THR A 259 9.04 -0.91 14.07
N ASN A 260 9.74 0.11 13.62
CA ASN A 260 9.20 1.34 13.04
C ASN A 260 9.74 1.55 11.63
N GLY A 261 9.22 2.54 10.91
CA GLY A 261 9.65 2.91 9.57
C GLY A 261 10.95 3.72 9.58
N VAL A 262 11.81 3.49 8.59
CA VAL A 262 12.94 4.37 8.29
C VAL A 262 12.40 5.61 7.58
N GLN A 263 12.74 6.80 8.07
CA GLN A 263 12.17 8.05 7.56
C GLN A 263 12.72 8.44 6.19
N ALA A 264 14.05 8.35 6.00
CA ALA A 264 14.68 8.80 4.77
C ALA A 264 15.79 7.84 4.31
N MET A 265 15.96 7.72 3.00
CA MET A 265 17.09 7.00 2.41
C MET A 265 17.65 7.78 1.22
N GLU A 266 18.97 7.75 1.08
CA GLU A 266 19.71 8.37 -0.02
C GLU A 266 20.60 7.32 -0.70
N LEU A 267 20.50 7.20 -2.03
CA LEU A 267 21.33 6.29 -2.84
C LEU A 267 22.37 7.09 -3.62
N LYS A 268 23.64 6.66 -3.51
CA LYS A 268 24.77 7.23 -4.24
C LYS A 268 25.51 6.15 -5.02
N ILE A 269 25.92 6.51 -6.23
CA ILE A 269 26.81 5.70 -7.08
C ILE A 269 28.11 6.47 -7.27
N ASN A 270 29.25 5.90 -6.82
CA ASN A 270 30.56 6.57 -6.84
C ASN A 270 30.54 7.97 -6.18
N GLY A 271 29.74 8.12 -5.10
CA GLY A 271 29.59 9.37 -4.37
C GLY A 271 28.56 10.34 -4.95
N GLU A 272 27.99 10.11 -6.14
CA GLU A 272 26.95 10.94 -6.74
C GLU A 272 25.56 10.47 -6.30
N THR A 273 24.76 11.37 -5.73
CA THR A 273 23.36 11.09 -5.34
C THR A 273 22.47 10.97 -6.56
N ILE A 274 21.82 9.83 -6.73
CA ILE A 274 20.86 9.56 -7.82
C ILE A 274 19.43 9.43 -7.36
N TYR A 275 19.22 9.22 -6.07
CA TYR A 275 17.89 9.05 -5.46
C TYR A 275 17.92 9.45 -4.00
N ARG A 276 16.88 10.13 -3.57
CA ARG A 276 16.55 10.34 -2.17
C ARG A 276 15.05 10.27 -1.98
N HIS A 277 14.60 9.73 -0.86
CA HIS A 277 13.25 9.95 -0.37
C HIS A 277 13.27 10.41 1.09
N ASN A 278 12.24 11.17 1.47
CA ASN A 278 12.00 11.57 2.86
C ASN A 278 10.49 11.54 3.13
N ILE A 279 10.07 10.68 4.07
CA ILE A 279 8.66 10.52 4.46
C ILE A 279 8.35 11.41 5.67
N ASP A 280 8.74 12.67 5.62
CA ASP A 280 8.43 13.68 6.67
C ASP A 280 7.04 14.31 6.49
N GLY A 281 6.41 14.06 5.36
CA GLY A 281 5.03 14.44 5.07
C GLY A 281 4.49 13.74 3.83
N VAL A 282 3.20 13.36 3.87
CA VAL A 282 2.51 12.67 2.76
C VAL A 282 1.10 13.21 2.62
N PRO A 283 0.63 13.59 1.40
CA PRO A 283 -0.77 13.91 1.18
C PRO A 283 -1.67 12.75 1.60
N PHE A 284 -2.74 13.04 2.35
CA PHE A 284 -3.63 12.01 2.89
C PHE A 284 -4.20 11.10 1.81
N GLU A 285 -4.59 11.65 0.66
CA GLU A 285 -5.14 10.88 -0.47
C GLU A 285 -4.09 10.01 -1.18
N LYS A 286 -2.78 10.26 -0.97
CA LYS A 286 -1.68 9.50 -1.60
C LYS A 286 -1.07 8.42 -0.72
N GLN A 287 -1.53 8.23 0.52
CA GLN A 287 -1.00 7.21 1.44
C GLN A 287 -0.98 5.80 0.82
N ARG A 288 -1.99 5.47 0.00
CA ARG A 288 -2.08 4.17 -0.67
C ARG A 288 -0.99 3.92 -1.71
N GLN A 289 -0.28 4.95 -2.15
CA GLN A 289 0.87 4.79 -3.06
C GLN A 289 2.08 4.10 -2.40
N VAL A 290 2.00 3.71 -1.13
CA VAL A 290 2.97 2.84 -0.46
C VAL A 290 3.28 1.59 -1.30
N SER A 291 2.29 1.01 -1.97
CA SER A 291 2.46 -0.19 -2.80
C SER A 291 3.37 0.03 -4.02
N ALA A 292 3.52 1.28 -4.51
CA ALA A 292 4.48 1.62 -5.54
C ALA A 292 5.88 1.97 -4.98
N HIS A 293 5.96 2.35 -3.69
CA HIS A 293 7.21 2.63 -3.00
C HIS A 293 7.98 1.37 -2.61
N ILE A 294 7.29 0.25 -2.46
CA ILE A 294 7.85 -1.02 -2.02
C ILE A 294 7.77 -2.11 -3.09
N ASN A 295 8.52 -3.19 -2.90
CA ASN A 295 8.29 -4.44 -3.62
C ASN A 295 7.05 -5.14 -3.03
N PHE A 296 5.88 -4.76 -3.53
CA PHE A 296 4.59 -5.26 -3.02
C PHE A 296 4.42 -6.78 -3.12
N PRO A 297 4.83 -7.48 -4.20
CA PRO A 297 4.81 -8.92 -4.26
C PRO A 297 5.59 -9.59 -3.12
N VAL A 298 6.78 -9.10 -2.80
CA VAL A 298 7.60 -9.64 -1.69
C VAL A 298 6.92 -9.41 -0.35
N LEU A 299 6.32 -8.22 -0.14
CA LEU A 299 5.54 -7.97 1.08
C LEU A 299 4.37 -8.96 1.21
N LYS A 300 3.59 -9.16 0.17
CA LYS A 300 2.39 -10.03 0.21
C LYS A 300 2.70 -11.51 0.36
N ILE A 301 3.78 -11.99 -0.27
CA ILE A 301 4.14 -13.41 -0.25
C ILE A 301 4.94 -13.77 1.01
N ASN A 302 5.90 -12.90 1.40
CA ASN A 302 6.91 -13.22 2.40
C ASN A 302 6.78 -12.39 3.68
N ASN A 303 5.84 -11.44 3.73
CA ASN A 303 5.68 -10.46 4.82
C ASN A 303 6.98 -9.66 5.09
N ARG A 304 7.73 -9.32 4.03
CA ARG A 304 8.99 -8.58 4.11
C ARG A 304 8.90 -7.30 3.27
N ALA A 305 9.04 -6.14 3.91
CA ALA A 305 8.96 -4.84 3.25
C ALA A 305 10.33 -4.45 2.69
N PHE A 306 10.51 -4.53 1.37
CA PHE A 306 11.63 -3.94 0.66
C PHE A 306 11.22 -2.61 0.06
N GLN A 307 11.84 -1.51 0.48
CA GLN A 307 11.64 -0.20 -0.11
C GLN A 307 12.47 -0.09 -1.39
N ARG A 308 11.86 0.38 -2.47
CA ARG A 308 12.52 0.63 -3.74
C ARG A 308 13.26 1.96 -3.69
N LEU A 309 14.54 1.97 -4.01
CA LEU A 309 15.34 3.18 -4.18
C LEU A 309 15.34 3.62 -5.66
N TYR A 310 14.25 3.38 -6.33
CA TYR A 310 13.91 3.87 -7.68
C TYR A 310 12.39 4.07 -7.78
N VAL A 311 11.97 4.93 -8.70
CA VAL A 311 10.56 5.36 -8.77
C VAL A 311 9.90 4.80 -10.02
N ALA A 312 8.78 4.09 -9.87
CA ALA A 312 7.93 3.62 -10.95
C ALA A 312 7.29 4.81 -11.72
N ASP A 313 7.02 4.62 -13.01
CA ASP A 313 6.64 5.73 -13.90
C ASP A 313 5.32 6.41 -13.54
N GLY A 314 4.35 5.66 -13.02
CA GLY A 314 3.06 6.18 -12.54
C GLY A 314 3.04 6.58 -11.06
N ASN A 315 4.16 6.47 -10.34
CA ASN A 315 4.23 6.89 -8.94
C ASN A 315 4.38 8.40 -8.83
N SER A 316 3.39 9.05 -8.21
CA SER A 316 3.30 10.51 -8.05
C SER A 316 3.44 10.98 -6.59
N LEU A 317 3.99 10.16 -5.70
CA LEU A 317 4.29 10.58 -4.34
C LEU A 317 5.29 11.74 -4.33
N PRO A 318 5.03 12.82 -3.59
CA PRO A 318 5.90 14.00 -3.56
C PRO A 318 7.01 13.87 -2.49
N ILE A 319 7.58 12.68 -2.33
CA ILE A 319 8.60 12.40 -1.29
C ILE A 319 9.99 12.16 -1.88
N TYR A 320 10.13 12.21 -3.22
CA TYR A 320 11.35 11.83 -3.92
C TYR A 320 12.11 13.02 -4.49
N GLU A 321 13.44 12.93 -4.38
CA GLU A 321 14.40 13.67 -5.20
C GLU A 321 15.15 12.64 -6.04
N ILE A 322 15.08 12.75 -7.37
CA ILE A 322 15.57 11.73 -8.30
C ILE A 322 16.30 12.31 -9.49
N ASP A 323 17.27 11.58 -10.01
CA ASP A 323 17.92 11.85 -11.29
C ASP A 323 16.99 11.58 -12.49
N HIS A 324 17.51 11.76 -13.71
CA HIS A 324 16.80 11.49 -14.96
C HIS A 324 16.45 10.00 -15.15
N ASN A 325 17.20 9.08 -14.53
CA ASN A 325 16.96 7.63 -14.54
C ASN A 325 16.02 7.18 -13.41
N ARG A 326 15.50 8.12 -12.62
CA ARG A 326 14.56 7.88 -11.52
C ARG A 326 15.12 6.94 -10.46
N GLY A 327 16.42 7.06 -10.13
CA GLY A 327 17.10 6.21 -9.15
C GLY A 327 17.59 4.86 -9.69
N ARG A 328 17.40 4.59 -10.98
CA ARG A 328 18.00 3.42 -11.64
C ARG A 328 19.42 3.76 -12.10
N PHE A 329 20.34 2.81 -12.01
CA PHE A 329 21.75 3.04 -12.36
C PHE A 329 22.28 1.95 -13.29
N ARG A 330 23.16 2.34 -14.23
CA ARG A 330 23.72 1.46 -15.25
C ARG A 330 25.12 1.00 -14.86
N ILE A 331 25.33 -0.29 -15.00
CA ILE A 331 26.63 -0.96 -14.81
C ILE A 331 27.19 -1.32 -16.18
N GLU A 332 28.36 -0.76 -16.51
CA GLU A 332 29.07 -0.96 -17.75
C GLU A 332 30.19 -1.98 -17.54
N GLU A 333 30.44 -2.79 -18.57
CA GLU A 333 31.49 -3.81 -18.58
C GLU A 333 32.87 -3.23 -18.23
N GLY A 334 33.63 -3.94 -17.40
CA GLY A 334 34.98 -3.58 -16.98
C GLY A 334 35.08 -2.51 -15.90
N LYS A 335 34.02 -1.76 -15.60
CA LYS A 335 34.05 -0.73 -14.56
C LYS A 335 33.68 -1.29 -13.19
N VAL A 336 34.17 -0.62 -12.14
CA VAL A 336 33.82 -0.90 -10.74
C VAL A 336 33.05 0.30 -10.18
N TYR A 337 31.97 0.02 -9.45
CA TYR A 337 31.11 1.02 -8.87
C TYR A 337 31.02 0.82 -7.36
N GLU A 338 31.21 1.90 -6.60
CA GLU A 338 30.82 1.93 -5.20
C GLU A 338 29.35 2.31 -5.11
N VAL A 339 28.56 1.48 -4.44
CA VAL A 339 27.13 1.75 -4.15
C VAL A 339 26.99 2.00 -2.67
N THR A 340 26.51 3.18 -2.30
CA THR A 340 26.19 3.51 -0.90
C THR A 340 24.74 3.94 -0.77
N ALA A 341 24.09 3.47 0.30
CA ALA A 341 22.77 3.96 0.69
C ALA A 341 22.82 4.40 2.15
N ASP A 342 22.55 5.69 2.39
CA ASP A 342 22.47 6.27 3.71
C ASP A 342 21.01 6.25 4.18
N LEU A 343 20.75 5.71 5.37
CA LEU A 343 19.43 5.58 5.99
C LEU A 343 19.38 6.48 7.23
N TYR A 344 18.29 7.25 7.35
CA TYR A 344 18.10 8.20 8.43
C TYR A 344 16.75 7.96 9.12
N ASP A 345 16.74 8.06 10.46
CA ASP A 345 15.52 8.15 11.25
C ASP A 345 15.08 9.60 11.50
N SER A 346 14.01 9.78 12.29
CA SER A 346 13.48 11.11 12.67
C SER A 346 14.40 11.90 13.61
N TYR A 347 15.35 11.26 14.28
CA TYR A 347 16.32 11.85 15.21
C TYR A 347 17.71 12.03 14.60
N LYS A 348 17.86 11.74 13.28
CA LYS A 348 19.09 11.85 12.50
C LYS A 348 20.16 10.82 12.88
N ASN A 349 19.79 9.73 13.58
CA ASN A 349 20.67 8.59 13.65
C ASN A 349 20.83 8.00 12.26
N THR A 350 22.06 7.61 11.91
CA THR A 350 22.42 7.25 10.54
C THR A 350 23.04 5.86 10.46
N THR A 351 22.61 5.11 9.46
CA THR A 351 23.20 3.83 9.05
C THR A 351 23.54 3.89 7.56
N GLN A 352 24.65 3.31 7.17
CA GLN A 352 25.07 3.21 5.76
C GLN A 352 25.11 1.75 5.31
N LEU A 353 24.51 1.45 4.16
CA LEU A 353 24.77 0.25 3.37
C LEU A 353 25.83 0.59 2.32
N ARG A 354 26.92 -0.23 2.23
CA ARG A 354 28.00 -0.04 1.25
C ARG A 354 28.38 -1.38 0.62
N PHE A 355 28.49 -1.41 -0.70
CA PHE A 355 28.99 -2.57 -1.43
C PHE A 355 29.55 -2.16 -2.79
N TYR A 356 30.23 -3.09 -3.46
CA TYR A 356 30.85 -2.84 -4.74
C TYR A 356 30.24 -3.71 -5.83
N LEU A 357 30.07 -3.13 -7.03
CA LEU A 357 29.64 -3.83 -8.23
C LEU A 357 30.77 -3.78 -9.28
N LYS A 358 31.10 -4.93 -9.85
CA LYS A 358 31.99 -5.05 -11.01
C LYS A 358 31.15 -5.34 -12.25
N GLY A 359 31.34 -4.52 -13.29
CA GLY A 359 30.66 -4.69 -14.57
C GLY A 359 31.17 -5.93 -15.31
N GLU A 360 30.25 -6.84 -15.64
CA GLU A 360 30.51 -8.00 -16.51
C GLU A 360 29.79 -7.83 -17.84
N SER A 361 30.25 -8.57 -18.86
CA SER A 361 29.56 -8.63 -20.13
C SER A 361 28.18 -9.25 -20.00
N SER A 362 27.18 -8.64 -20.63
CA SER A 362 25.84 -9.19 -20.77
C SER A 362 25.71 -10.21 -21.93
N ALA A 363 26.78 -10.44 -22.65
CA ALA A 363 26.82 -11.42 -23.72
C ALA A 363 26.49 -12.83 -23.24
N TYR A 364 26.07 -13.68 -24.14
CA TYR A 364 25.71 -15.06 -23.81
C TYR A 364 26.76 -15.75 -22.94
N LYS A 365 26.32 -16.34 -21.85
CA LYS A 365 27.13 -17.07 -20.89
C LYS A 365 26.44 -18.36 -20.46
N SER A 366 27.15 -19.47 -20.46
CA SER A 366 26.68 -20.70 -19.86
C SER A 366 27.03 -20.72 -18.38
N ILE A 367 26.03 -20.62 -17.50
CA ILE A 367 26.20 -20.71 -16.03
C ILE A 367 25.64 -22.02 -15.46
N GLY A 368 25.30 -22.96 -16.33
CA GLY A 368 24.90 -24.31 -15.97
C GLY A 368 24.35 -25.08 -17.17
N THR A 369 24.42 -26.40 -17.09
CA THR A 369 23.86 -27.29 -18.13
C THR A 369 22.57 -27.90 -17.60
N PRO A 370 21.45 -27.78 -18.34
CA PRO A 370 20.19 -28.40 -17.94
C PRO A 370 20.29 -29.93 -17.99
N VAL A 371 19.66 -30.59 -17.03
CA VAL A 371 19.48 -32.06 -17.04
C VAL A 371 17.99 -32.34 -17.02
N VAL A 372 17.43 -32.67 -18.19
CA VAL A 372 16.01 -32.99 -18.33
C VAL A 372 15.78 -34.19 -19.23
N SER A 373 14.72 -34.95 -18.92
CA SER A 373 14.30 -36.09 -19.72
C SER A 373 13.33 -35.75 -20.85
N LYS A 374 12.66 -34.58 -20.77
CA LYS A 374 11.70 -34.08 -21.77
C LYS A 374 11.78 -32.56 -21.86
N PRO A 375 11.63 -31.95 -23.05
CA PRO A 375 11.58 -30.50 -23.20
C PRO A 375 10.44 -29.88 -22.38
N LYS A 376 10.73 -28.75 -21.69
CA LYS A 376 9.75 -27.98 -20.91
C LYS A 376 10.00 -26.50 -21.13
N ILE A 377 8.93 -25.77 -21.45
CA ILE A 377 8.95 -24.31 -21.59
C ILE A 377 8.20 -23.70 -20.40
N GLY A 378 8.89 -22.89 -19.63
CA GLY A 378 8.32 -22.04 -18.57
C GLY A 378 8.45 -20.57 -18.96
N HIS A 379 7.58 -19.72 -18.40
CA HIS A 379 7.70 -18.28 -18.58
C HIS A 379 7.31 -17.53 -17.32
N GLU A 380 7.87 -16.35 -17.16
CA GLU A 380 7.52 -15.37 -16.13
C GLU A 380 7.68 -13.95 -16.66
N ILE A 381 6.93 -13.01 -16.06
CA ILE A 381 7.07 -11.59 -16.34
C ILE A 381 7.92 -10.97 -15.23
N VAL A 382 8.98 -10.28 -15.61
CA VAL A 382 9.84 -9.50 -14.70
C VAL A 382 9.81 -8.06 -15.21
N GLU A 383 9.18 -7.17 -14.47
CA GLU A 383 8.88 -5.80 -14.91
C GLU A 383 8.13 -5.81 -16.27
N SER A 384 8.68 -5.22 -17.32
CA SER A 384 8.12 -5.26 -18.69
C SER A 384 8.71 -6.37 -19.57
N PHE A 385 9.51 -7.28 -19.02
CA PHE A 385 10.21 -8.31 -19.78
C PHE A 385 9.57 -9.68 -19.62
N LEU A 386 9.38 -10.36 -20.75
CA LEU A 386 9.04 -11.79 -20.78
C LEU A 386 10.34 -12.58 -20.70
N LYS A 387 10.49 -13.33 -19.62
CA LYS A 387 11.58 -14.30 -19.44
C LYS A 387 11.04 -15.69 -19.71
N ILE A 388 11.58 -16.37 -20.72
CA ILE A 388 11.22 -17.73 -21.10
C ILE A 388 12.40 -18.63 -20.75
N THR A 389 12.13 -19.72 -20.01
CA THR A 389 13.13 -20.73 -19.67
C THR A 389 12.79 -22.03 -20.38
N VAL A 390 13.71 -22.51 -21.19
CA VAL A 390 13.57 -23.75 -21.95
C VAL A 390 14.55 -24.78 -21.41
N ALA A 391 14.00 -25.80 -20.77
CA ALA A 391 14.75 -27.01 -20.43
C ALA A 391 14.67 -27.96 -21.61
N ASP A 392 15.78 -28.22 -22.31
CA ASP A 392 15.87 -29.08 -23.48
C ASP A 392 16.92 -30.17 -23.26
N THR A 393 16.78 -31.28 -23.99
CA THR A 393 17.75 -32.38 -24.04
C THR A 393 18.95 -32.06 -24.94
N ALA A 394 18.88 -30.98 -25.72
CA ALA A 394 19.95 -30.55 -26.60
C ALA A 394 21.17 -30.06 -25.83
N LYS A 395 22.37 -30.45 -26.27
CA LYS A 395 23.63 -30.01 -25.68
C LYS A 395 23.90 -28.52 -25.92
N GLU A 396 23.39 -27.97 -27.00
CA GLU A 396 23.53 -26.57 -27.37
C GLU A 396 22.17 -25.85 -27.31
N ALA A 397 22.20 -24.60 -26.87
CA ALA A 397 21.01 -23.77 -26.84
C ALA A 397 20.55 -23.41 -28.26
N ARG A 398 19.27 -23.61 -28.55
CA ARG A 398 18.64 -23.33 -29.86
C ARG A 398 17.95 -21.98 -29.84
N ASN A 399 17.71 -21.40 -31.02
CA ASN A 399 16.86 -20.22 -31.12
C ASN A 399 15.42 -20.59 -30.78
N LEU A 400 14.73 -19.66 -30.11
CA LEU A 400 13.32 -19.74 -29.78
C LEU A 400 12.53 -18.94 -30.81
N ASP A 401 11.51 -19.56 -31.41
CA ASP A 401 10.56 -18.88 -32.28
C ASP A 401 9.47 -18.19 -31.42
N LEU A 402 9.44 -16.86 -31.46
CA LEU A 402 8.44 -16.03 -30.78
C LEU A 402 7.43 -15.50 -31.80
N TYR A 403 6.15 -15.72 -31.55
CA TYR A 403 5.05 -15.30 -32.46
C TYR A 403 4.33 -14.10 -31.87
N ILE A 404 4.19 -13.04 -32.68
CA ILE A 404 3.48 -11.79 -32.35
C ILE A 404 2.55 -11.48 -33.52
N GLY A 405 1.24 -11.71 -33.37
CA GLY A 405 0.31 -11.65 -34.49
C GLY A 405 0.72 -12.65 -35.60
N ASN A 406 0.91 -12.15 -36.79
CA ASN A 406 1.33 -12.94 -37.94
C ASN A 406 2.87 -13.00 -38.13
N TYR A 407 3.63 -12.40 -37.23
CA TYR A 407 5.08 -12.33 -37.35
C TYR A 407 5.76 -13.38 -36.48
N LYS A 408 6.86 -13.93 -37.00
CA LYS A 408 7.72 -14.87 -36.32
C LYS A 408 9.10 -14.24 -36.12
N TYR A 409 9.58 -14.21 -34.87
CA TYR A 409 10.87 -13.67 -34.49
C TYR A 409 11.75 -14.79 -33.90
N ALA A 410 12.96 -14.94 -34.40
CA ALA A 410 13.94 -15.84 -33.79
C ALA A 410 14.64 -15.10 -32.64
N VAL A 411 14.40 -15.55 -31.40
CA VAL A 411 15.05 -15.02 -30.20
C VAL A 411 16.22 -15.92 -29.87
N ILE A 412 17.43 -15.33 -29.80
CA ILE A 412 18.63 -16.05 -29.38
C ILE A 412 18.64 -16.23 -27.85
N PRO A 413 19.25 -17.29 -27.32
CA PRO A 413 19.37 -17.48 -25.89
C PRO A 413 20.24 -16.37 -25.28
N SER A 414 19.79 -15.82 -24.17
CA SER A 414 20.52 -14.77 -23.42
C SER A 414 21.59 -15.38 -22.52
N TYR A 415 21.31 -16.53 -21.91
CA TYR A 415 22.23 -17.33 -21.10
C TYR A 415 21.64 -18.71 -20.82
N THR A 416 22.43 -19.64 -20.26
CA THR A 416 21.93 -20.94 -19.78
C THR A 416 22.18 -21.11 -18.29
N THR A 417 21.27 -21.83 -17.64
CA THR A 417 21.34 -22.20 -16.23
C THR A 417 21.11 -23.70 -16.08
N LYS A 418 21.20 -24.24 -14.87
CA LYS A 418 20.78 -25.61 -14.58
C LYS A 418 19.31 -25.86 -14.88
N ALA A 419 18.46 -24.83 -14.89
CA ALA A 419 17.02 -24.91 -15.19
C ALA A 419 16.72 -24.89 -16.70
N GLY A 420 17.66 -24.45 -17.54
CA GLY A 420 17.47 -24.37 -18.99
C GLY A 420 18.13 -23.17 -19.64
N SER A 421 17.93 -23.03 -20.93
CA SER A 421 18.27 -21.85 -21.71
C SER A 421 17.25 -20.76 -21.45
N VAL A 422 17.72 -19.53 -21.20
CA VAL A 422 16.88 -18.37 -20.89
C VAL A 422 16.85 -17.42 -22.08
N TYR A 423 15.65 -17.02 -22.47
CA TYR A 423 15.37 -16.06 -23.52
C TYR A 423 14.64 -14.87 -22.92
N LEU A 424 15.04 -13.67 -23.33
CA LEU A 424 14.46 -12.43 -22.83
C LEU A 424 13.85 -11.66 -24.00
N TYR A 425 12.64 -11.13 -23.76
CA TYR A 425 11.97 -10.28 -24.72
C TYR A 425 11.34 -9.08 -24.02
N ASN A 426 11.55 -7.87 -24.58
CA ASN A 426 10.91 -6.65 -24.07
C ASN A 426 9.50 -6.51 -24.67
N MET A 427 8.48 -6.70 -23.85
CA MET A 427 7.07 -6.69 -24.27
C MET A 427 6.53 -5.31 -24.67
N ILE A 428 7.27 -4.24 -24.42
CA ILE A 428 6.91 -2.90 -24.93
C ILE A 428 6.93 -2.89 -26.48
N GLY A 429 7.76 -3.73 -27.09
CA GLY A 429 7.83 -3.90 -28.55
C GLY A 429 6.67 -4.70 -29.17
N GLY A 430 5.71 -5.19 -28.36
CA GLY A 430 4.57 -6.00 -28.77
C GLY A 430 4.36 -7.19 -27.86
N LEU A 431 3.11 -7.65 -27.75
CA LEU A 431 2.77 -8.79 -26.89
C LEU A 431 2.88 -10.11 -27.66
N PRO A 432 3.69 -11.07 -27.21
CA PRO A 432 3.77 -12.38 -27.84
C PRO A 432 2.50 -13.22 -27.60
N ASP A 433 2.03 -13.90 -28.65
CA ASP A 433 0.94 -14.88 -28.58
C ASP A 433 1.42 -16.23 -28.10
N SER A 434 2.63 -16.62 -28.53
CA SER A 434 3.20 -17.93 -28.23
C SER A 434 4.69 -17.97 -28.48
N ALA A 435 5.34 -18.98 -27.91
CA ALA A 435 6.73 -19.32 -28.20
C ALA A 435 6.84 -20.80 -28.56
N GLU A 436 7.79 -21.15 -29.44
CA GLU A 436 8.04 -22.51 -29.90
C GLU A 436 9.53 -22.81 -29.97
N VAL A 437 9.91 -23.97 -29.47
CA VAL A 437 11.26 -24.51 -29.59
C VAL A 437 11.19 -26.03 -29.70
N SER A 438 11.98 -26.63 -30.58
CA SER A 438 12.07 -28.08 -30.73
C SER A 438 10.70 -28.77 -30.93
N GLY A 439 9.75 -28.09 -31.63
CA GLY A 439 8.39 -28.61 -31.86
C GLY A 439 7.45 -28.49 -30.66
N THR A 440 7.91 -27.96 -29.55
CA THR A 440 7.07 -27.67 -28.35
C THR A 440 6.62 -26.23 -28.37
N ARG A 441 5.31 -25.99 -28.35
CA ARG A 441 4.72 -24.65 -28.38
C ARG A 441 3.98 -24.34 -27.07
N VAL A 442 4.21 -23.15 -26.52
CA VAL A 442 3.45 -22.58 -25.39
C VAL A 442 2.71 -21.33 -25.85
N ARG A 443 1.46 -21.15 -25.43
CA ARG A 443 0.66 -19.92 -25.65
C ARG A 443 0.70 -19.04 -24.42
N PHE A 444 0.70 -17.73 -24.65
CA PHE A 444 0.69 -16.74 -23.57
C PHE A 444 -0.71 -16.14 -23.40
N PRO A 445 -1.14 -15.84 -22.16
CA PRO A 445 -2.45 -15.28 -21.88
C PRO A 445 -2.47 -13.74 -21.97
N PHE A 446 -1.54 -13.12 -22.71
CA PHE A 446 -1.41 -11.66 -22.77
C PHE A 446 -2.50 -11.07 -23.67
N SER A 447 -3.22 -10.07 -23.17
CA SER A 447 -4.31 -9.43 -23.91
C SER A 447 -3.92 -8.05 -24.44
N HIS A 448 -3.47 -7.16 -23.55
CA HIS A 448 -3.13 -5.76 -23.87
C HIS A 448 -2.00 -5.22 -23.01
N LEU A 449 -1.29 -4.23 -23.55
CA LEU A 449 -0.29 -3.44 -22.84
C LEU A 449 -0.91 -2.08 -22.52
N ILE A 450 -1.07 -1.75 -21.24
CA ILE A 450 -1.73 -0.53 -20.78
C ILE A 450 -0.71 0.31 -20.02
N PRO A 451 -0.24 1.45 -20.59
CA PRO A 451 0.69 2.33 -19.91
C PRO A 451 0.01 3.09 -18.76
N PRO A 452 0.75 3.50 -17.72
CA PRO A 452 0.22 4.37 -16.68
C PRO A 452 -0.12 5.76 -17.26
N GLY A 453 -1.00 6.49 -16.59
CA GLY A 453 -1.38 7.84 -17.01
C GLY A 453 -2.43 7.90 -18.12
N THR A 454 -2.93 6.77 -18.58
CA THR A 454 -3.97 6.67 -19.63
C THR A 454 -5.28 6.14 -19.09
N GLU A 455 -6.39 6.63 -19.62
CA GLU A 455 -7.68 6.00 -19.46
C GLU A 455 -7.82 4.88 -20.51
N TYR A 456 -8.19 3.69 -20.09
CA TYR A 456 -8.25 2.53 -20.99
C TYR A 456 -9.49 1.68 -20.75
N LEU A 457 -10.22 1.37 -21.82
CA LEU A 457 -11.33 0.43 -21.84
C LEU A 457 -10.91 -0.86 -22.54
N TYR A 458 -10.86 -1.93 -21.81
CA TYR A 458 -10.73 -3.29 -22.34
C TYR A 458 -12.10 -3.95 -22.41
N SER A 459 -12.39 -4.66 -23.49
CA SER A 459 -13.65 -5.41 -23.66
C SER A 459 -13.41 -6.74 -24.36
N ASN A 460 -14.05 -7.77 -23.86
CA ASN A 460 -14.19 -9.06 -24.53
C ASN A 460 -15.59 -9.65 -24.30
N ARG A 461 -15.85 -10.87 -24.82
CA ARG A 461 -17.18 -11.49 -24.75
C ARG A 461 -17.73 -11.68 -23.33
N PHE A 462 -16.89 -11.74 -22.30
CA PHE A 462 -17.31 -12.07 -20.94
C PHE A 462 -16.98 -10.99 -19.91
N MET A 463 -16.19 -9.95 -20.23
CA MET A 463 -15.93 -8.84 -19.33
C MET A 463 -15.54 -7.56 -20.05
N ASP A 464 -15.83 -6.42 -19.37
CA ASP A 464 -15.28 -5.10 -19.67
C ASP A 464 -14.52 -4.60 -18.46
N ILE A 465 -13.38 -3.94 -18.68
CA ILE A 465 -12.55 -3.34 -17.61
C ILE A 465 -12.22 -1.91 -18.01
N THR A 466 -12.57 -0.96 -17.16
CA THR A 466 -12.16 0.44 -17.33
C THR A 466 -11.11 0.78 -16.29
N PHE A 467 -9.91 1.11 -16.75
CA PHE A 467 -8.86 1.72 -15.94
C PHE A 467 -8.94 3.24 -16.11
N GLY A 468 -9.06 3.97 -15.01
CA GLY A 468 -8.97 5.43 -15.03
C GLY A 468 -7.52 5.90 -15.22
N LYS A 469 -7.33 7.16 -15.57
CA LYS A 469 -6.02 7.78 -15.81
C LYS A 469 -5.00 7.54 -14.69
N ASN A 470 -5.46 7.47 -13.44
CA ASN A 470 -4.60 7.28 -12.26
C ASN A 470 -4.72 5.87 -11.67
N SER A 471 -5.20 4.86 -12.42
CA SER A 471 -5.37 3.52 -11.86
C SER A 471 -4.05 2.77 -11.73
N LEU A 472 -3.09 2.99 -12.63
CA LEU A 472 -1.88 2.17 -12.74
C LEU A 472 -0.64 2.92 -12.25
N TYR A 473 0.23 2.22 -11.51
CA TYR A 473 1.56 2.71 -11.10
C TYR A 473 2.64 2.47 -12.15
N ASP A 474 2.44 1.43 -12.98
CA ASP A 474 3.38 1.01 -14.01
C ASP A 474 2.62 0.42 -15.19
N THR A 475 3.32 0.14 -16.29
CA THR A 475 2.72 -0.50 -17.47
C THR A 475 2.15 -1.87 -17.10
N LEU A 476 0.86 -2.05 -17.34
CA LEU A 476 0.16 -3.31 -17.08
C LEU A 476 0.14 -4.19 -18.34
N ILE A 477 0.65 -5.41 -18.21
CA ILE A 477 0.43 -6.48 -19.19
C ILE A 477 -0.83 -7.21 -18.78
N LEU A 478 -1.95 -6.84 -19.39
CA LEU A 478 -3.27 -7.35 -19.03
C LEU A 478 -3.42 -8.81 -19.42
N GLN A 479 -3.87 -9.61 -18.48
CA GLN A 479 -4.24 -11.02 -18.67
C GLN A 479 -5.66 -11.21 -18.15
N THR A 480 -6.53 -11.80 -18.97
CA THR A 480 -7.91 -12.07 -18.57
C THR A 480 -8.32 -13.47 -18.93
N SER A 481 -9.09 -14.11 -18.07
CA SER A 481 -9.69 -15.42 -18.37
C SER A 481 -11.01 -15.62 -17.64
N ARG A 482 -11.79 -16.59 -18.12
CA ARG A 482 -12.95 -17.15 -17.44
C ARG A 482 -12.86 -18.67 -17.54
N ASP A 483 -12.92 -19.35 -16.41
CA ASP A 483 -12.89 -20.81 -16.35
C ASP A 483 -14.29 -21.46 -16.45
N ALA A 484 -14.33 -22.79 -16.46
CA ALA A 484 -15.56 -23.56 -16.55
C ALA A 484 -16.46 -23.45 -15.30
N GLN A 485 -15.94 -22.99 -14.17
CA GLN A 485 -16.65 -22.72 -12.92
C GLN A 485 -17.14 -21.28 -12.82
N ASP A 486 -17.03 -20.51 -13.92
CA ASP A 486 -17.42 -19.10 -14.01
C ASP A 486 -16.61 -18.19 -13.05
N VAL A 487 -15.33 -18.54 -12.84
CA VAL A 487 -14.38 -17.70 -12.16
C VAL A 487 -13.71 -16.79 -13.19
N PHE A 488 -13.82 -15.49 -12.98
CA PHE A 488 -13.22 -14.45 -13.80
C PHE A 488 -11.86 -14.06 -13.21
N SER A 489 -10.82 -14.10 -14.02
CA SER A 489 -9.47 -13.71 -13.58
C SER A 489 -9.00 -12.48 -14.36
N ILE A 490 -8.42 -11.52 -13.63
CA ILE A 490 -7.77 -10.32 -14.16
C ILE A 490 -6.40 -10.25 -13.52
N ASN A 491 -5.32 -10.53 -14.26
CA ASN A 491 -3.97 -10.63 -13.72
C ASN A 491 -3.91 -11.48 -12.42
N ASN A 492 -3.23 -10.99 -11.39
CA ASN A 492 -3.16 -11.63 -10.09
C ASN A 492 -3.21 -10.57 -8.97
N PRO A 493 -3.47 -10.94 -7.71
CA PRO A 493 -3.60 -9.99 -6.60
C PRO A 493 -2.30 -9.32 -6.16
N LEU A 494 -1.17 -9.61 -6.81
CA LEU A 494 0.11 -8.91 -6.61
C LEU A 494 0.24 -7.67 -7.49
N THR A 495 -0.68 -7.49 -8.45
CA THR A 495 -0.78 -6.30 -9.29
C THR A 495 -1.61 -5.24 -8.56
N THR A 496 -0.96 -4.16 -8.13
CA THR A 496 -1.58 -3.10 -7.34
C THR A 496 -2.19 -2.01 -8.21
N LEU A 497 -3.30 -1.46 -7.76
CA LEU A 497 -3.95 -0.30 -8.36
C LEU A 497 -3.93 0.87 -7.37
N PHE A 498 -3.66 2.09 -7.86
CA PHE A 498 -3.84 3.30 -7.06
C PHE A 498 -5.32 3.67 -6.95
N GLN A 499 -6.01 3.70 -8.09
CA GLN A 499 -7.46 3.86 -8.13
C GLN A 499 -8.12 2.58 -8.62
N PRO A 500 -9.29 2.23 -8.07
CA PRO A 500 -10.01 1.03 -8.46
C PRO A 500 -10.34 1.00 -9.96
N ALA A 501 -10.27 -0.17 -10.57
CA ALA A 501 -10.82 -0.40 -11.89
C ALA A 501 -12.35 -0.66 -11.81
N LYS A 502 -13.11 -0.14 -12.78
CA LYS A 502 -14.52 -0.51 -12.96
C LYS A 502 -14.58 -1.76 -13.83
N VAL A 503 -15.17 -2.82 -13.30
CA VAL A 503 -15.24 -4.12 -13.98
C VAL A 503 -16.70 -4.53 -14.17
N THR A 504 -17.05 -4.92 -15.39
CA THR A 504 -18.34 -5.53 -15.72
C THR A 504 -18.09 -6.97 -16.16
N ILE A 505 -18.72 -7.94 -15.53
CA ILE A 505 -18.63 -9.36 -15.91
C ILE A 505 -19.98 -9.89 -16.39
N ARG A 506 -19.92 -10.87 -17.31
CA ARG A 506 -21.08 -11.56 -17.90
C ARG A 506 -20.99 -13.05 -17.57
N PRO A 507 -21.62 -13.48 -16.45
CA PRO A 507 -21.63 -14.88 -16.05
C PRO A 507 -22.30 -15.77 -17.12
N ALA A 508 -21.77 -16.97 -17.34
CA ALA A 508 -22.40 -17.95 -18.22
C ALA A 508 -23.63 -18.57 -17.57
N LYS A 509 -23.59 -18.70 -16.23
CA LYS A 509 -24.71 -19.18 -15.42
C LYS A 509 -25.26 -18.03 -14.59
N LEU A 510 -26.48 -17.61 -14.91
CA LEU A 510 -27.14 -16.56 -14.15
C LEU A 510 -27.65 -17.10 -12.81
N PRO A 511 -27.59 -16.30 -11.73
CA PRO A 511 -28.21 -16.65 -10.47
C PRO A 511 -29.74 -16.68 -10.62
N LEU A 512 -30.40 -17.54 -9.86
CA LEU A 512 -31.89 -17.64 -9.83
C LEU A 512 -32.53 -16.31 -9.38
N ASP A 513 -31.91 -15.65 -8.42
CA ASP A 513 -32.30 -14.34 -7.91
C ASP A 513 -31.09 -13.38 -7.93
N LYS A 514 -31.12 -12.41 -8.84
CA LYS A 514 -30.08 -11.39 -8.97
C LYS A 514 -30.02 -10.44 -7.76
N SER A 515 -31.13 -10.25 -7.03
CA SER A 515 -31.18 -9.42 -5.84
C SER A 515 -30.41 -10.02 -4.65
N LYS A 516 -30.17 -11.34 -4.69
CA LYS A 516 -29.39 -12.09 -3.71
C LYS A 516 -27.99 -12.47 -4.20
N ALA A 517 -27.57 -11.95 -5.34
CA ALA A 517 -26.31 -12.33 -5.97
C ALA A 517 -25.40 -11.12 -6.22
N ALA A 518 -24.17 -11.23 -5.82
CA ALA A 518 -23.16 -10.20 -5.94
C ALA A 518 -21.80 -10.77 -6.38
N VAL A 519 -20.86 -9.88 -6.69
CA VAL A 519 -19.48 -10.26 -6.98
C VAL A 519 -18.68 -10.39 -5.70
N TYR A 520 -17.87 -11.43 -5.65
CA TYR A 520 -16.92 -11.70 -4.56
C TYR A 520 -15.52 -11.88 -5.13
N ALA A 521 -14.53 -11.30 -4.45
CA ALA A 521 -13.12 -11.59 -4.69
C ALA A 521 -12.76 -12.94 -4.05
N LEU A 522 -12.17 -13.83 -4.83
CA LEU A 522 -11.63 -15.10 -4.34
C LEU A 522 -10.18 -14.86 -3.91
N GLY A 523 -9.96 -14.74 -2.61
CA GLY A 523 -8.70 -14.27 -2.04
C GLY A 523 -7.66 -15.37 -1.79
N TRP A 524 -6.54 -14.95 -1.21
CA TRP A 524 -5.42 -15.78 -0.74
C TRP A 524 -5.72 -16.49 0.61
N GLY A 525 -6.88 -16.24 1.22
CA GLY A 525 -7.31 -16.78 2.49
C GLY A 525 -8.51 -17.72 2.39
N LYS A 526 -8.99 -18.18 3.54
CA LYS A 526 -10.24 -18.93 3.65
C LYS A 526 -11.41 -17.95 3.54
N GLY A 527 -12.11 -17.92 2.41
CA GLY A 527 -13.32 -17.15 2.20
C GLY A 527 -13.33 -16.30 0.94
N ALA A 528 -14.50 -15.79 0.61
CA ALA A 528 -14.74 -14.88 -0.48
C ALA A 528 -15.01 -13.47 0.08
N GLY A 529 -14.31 -12.45 -0.44
CA GLY A 529 -14.50 -11.07 -0.04
C GLY A 529 -15.66 -10.44 -0.81
N PHE A 530 -16.66 -9.92 -0.12
CA PHE A 530 -17.80 -9.25 -0.73
C PHE A 530 -17.38 -7.93 -1.41
N LEU A 531 -17.75 -7.77 -2.68
CA LEU A 531 -17.52 -6.56 -3.47
C LEU A 531 -18.81 -5.86 -3.87
N GLY A 532 -19.95 -6.55 -3.75
CA GLY A 532 -21.23 -6.04 -4.20
C GLY A 532 -21.36 -6.09 -5.72
N GLY A 533 -21.98 -5.06 -6.28
CA GLY A 533 -22.14 -4.88 -7.72
C GLY A 533 -23.57 -4.51 -8.09
N THR A 534 -23.73 -3.90 -9.26
CA THR A 534 -25.02 -3.50 -9.82
C THR A 534 -25.31 -4.30 -11.08
N TRP A 535 -26.42 -5.01 -11.09
CA TRP A 535 -26.92 -5.74 -12.24
C TRP A 535 -27.50 -4.80 -13.30
N ASN A 536 -27.13 -5.04 -14.56
CA ASN A 536 -27.75 -4.45 -15.73
C ASN A 536 -27.96 -5.55 -16.78
N GLY A 537 -29.22 -5.98 -16.95
CA GLY A 537 -29.51 -7.21 -17.70
C GLY A 537 -28.75 -8.41 -17.11
N ASP A 538 -27.99 -9.10 -17.93
CA ASP A 538 -27.22 -10.30 -17.57
C ASP A 538 -25.76 -10.01 -17.19
N ALA A 539 -25.43 -8.75 -17.05
CA ALA A 539 -24.10 -8.29 -16.63
C ALA A 539 -24.14 -7.65 -15.25
N ILE A 540 -23.05 -7.82 -14.48
CA ILE A 540 -22.89 -7.17 -13.18
C ILE A 540 -21.61 -6.34 -13.17
N THR A 541 -21.74 -5.08 -12.72
CA THR A 541 -20.65 -4.10 -12.65
C THR A 541 -20.26 -3.87 -11.20
N PHE A 542 -18.95 -3.88 -10.93
CA PHE A 542 -18.38 -3.66 -9.60
C PHE A 542 -17.08 -2.85 -9.67
N SER A 543 -16.58 -2.43 -8.52
CA SER A 543 -15.31 -1.71 -8.36
C SER A 543 -14.26 -2.65 -7.78
N ALA A 544 -13.18 -2.90 -8.55
CA ALA A 544 -12.06 -3.74 -8.15
C ALA A 544 -10.91 -2.87 -7.63
N LYS A 545 -10.64 -2.91 -6.33
CA LYS A 545 -9.49 -2.23 -5.69
C LYS A 545 -8.19 -2.99 -5.92
N ASP A 546 -8.26 -4.30 -6.07
CA ASP A 546 -7.17 -5.21 -6.37
C ASP A 546 -7.57 -6.09 -7.54
N LEU A 547 -6.62 -6.50 -8.36
CA LEU A 547 -6.83 -7.48 -9.41
C LEU A 547 -6.81 -8.90 -8.83
N GLY A 548 -7.18 -9.90 -9.61
CA GLY A 548 -7.22 -11.29 -9.17
C GLY A 548 -8.43 -12.05 -9.66
N LYS A 549 -9.02 -12.90 -8.83
CA LYS A 549 -10.13 -13.79 -9.18
C LYS A 549 -11.44 -13.30 -8.61
N PHE A 550 -12.48 -13.29 -9.43
CA PHE A 550 -13.82 -12.83 -9.09
C PHE A 550 -14.86 -13.88 -9.47
N LYS A 551 -15.90 -13.97 -8.66
CA LYS A 551 -17.02 -14.87 -8.93
C LYS A 551 -18.33 -14.26 -8.46
N VAL A 552 -19.41 -14.52 -9.17
CA VAL A 552 -20.77 -14.24 -8.70
C VAL A 552 -21.19 -15.35 -7.76
N LEU A 553 -21.57 -14.99 -6.54
CA LEU A 553 -22.14 -15.91 -5.55
C LEU A 553 -23.46 -15.38 -5.07
N SER A 554 -24.39 -16.28 -4.70
CA SER A 554 -25.68 -15.93 -4.11
C SER A 554 -25.64 -16.15 -2.61
N ASP A 555 -26.10 -15.15 -1.85
CA ASP A 555 -26.30 -15.21 -0.42
C ASP A 555 -27.78 -15.11 -0.10
N THR A 556 -28.34 -16.21 0.40
CA THR A 556 -29.76 -16.34 0.79
C THR A 556 -29.94 -16.67 2.26
N VAL A 557 -28.82 -16.66 3.01
CA VAL A 557 -28.82 -17.06 4.43
C VAL A 557 -28.80 -15.82 5.29
N ALA A 558 -29.80 -15.66 6.16
CA ALA A 558 -29.84 -14.55 7.09
C ALA A 558 -28.70 -14.61 8.13
N PRO A 559 -28.25 -13.45 8.66
CA PRO A 559 -27.26 -13.39 9.73
C PRO A 559 -27.66 -14.19 10.97
N THR A 560 -26.68 -14.65 11.70
CA THR A 560 -26.89 -15.32 12.98
C THR A 560 -26.81 -14.32 14.13
N VAL A 561 -27.76 -14.38 15.05
CA VAL A 561 -27.84 -13.56 16.28
C VAL A 561 -27.83 -14.44 17.50
N LYS A 562 -26.93 -14.15 18.46
CA LYS A 562 -26.85 -14.85 19.75
C LYS A 562 -26.83 -13.84 20.89
N LEU A 563 -27.73 -13.97 21.86
CA LEU A 563 -27.68 -13.19 23.10
C LEU A 563 -26.43 -13.59 23.90
N VAL A 564 -25.66 -12.61 24.34
CA VAL A 564 -24.48 -12.79 25.19
C VAL A 564 -24.81 -12.52 26.65
N SER A 565 -25.44 -11.36 26.92
CA SER A 565 -25.87 -10.97 28.27
C SER A 565 -27.05 -10.03 28.21
N LYS A 566 -27.86 -10.03 29.27
CA LYS A 566 -28.93 -9.06 29.49
C LYS A 566 -29.07 -8.70 30.96
N SER A 567 -29.30 -7.42 31.23
CA SER A 567 -29.57 -6.84 32.54
C SER A 567 -30.33 -5.53 32.40
N PRO A 568 -30.89 -4.97 33.48
CA PRO A 568 -31.51 -3.64 33.43
C PRO A 568 -30.59 -2.52 32.99
N ASN A 569 -29.28 -2.72 33.04
CA ASN A 569 -28.32 -1.71 32.67
C ASN A 569 -27.81 -1.86 31.22
N GLN A 570 -27.72 -3.09 30.70
CA GLN A 570 -27.11 -3.36 29.41
C GLN A 570 -27.60 -4.68 28.82
N ILE A 571 -27.71 -4.71 27.48
CA ILE A 571 -27.89 -5.93 26.71
C ILE A 571 -26.79 -6.04 25.66
N SER A 572 -26.29 -7.26 25.42
CA SER A 572 -25.29 -7.51 24.38
C SER A 572 -25.59 -8.76 23.59
N PHE A 573 -25.22 -8.69 22.31
CA PHE A 573 -25.43 -9.75 21.33
C PHE A 573 -24.13 -10.02 20.59
N ARG A 574 -23.94 -11.26 20.13
CA ARG A 574 -22.96 -11.62 19.11
C ARG A 574 -23.69 -11.82 17.80
N ILE A 575 -23.20 -11.18 16.72
CA ILE A 575 -23.79 -11.29 15.39
C ILE A 575 -22.70 -11.63 14.37
N TRP A 576 -23.02 -12.46 13.39
CA TRP A 576 -22.11 -12.76 12.28
C TRP A 576 -22.92 -13.23 11.07
N ASP A 577 -22.30 -13.13 9.92
CA ASP A 577 -22.82 -13.63 8.65
C ASP A 577 -21.82 -14.58 7.99
N ASN A 578 -22.32 -15.46 7.12
CA ASN A 578 -21.51 -16.51 6.53
C ASN A 578 -20.86 -16.11 5.20
N LEU A 579 -21.37 -15.08 4.50
CA LEU A 579 -20.91 -14.75 3.15
C LEU A 579 -20.82 -13.25 2.83
N SER A 580 -21.93 -12.53 2.80
CA SER A 580 -21.95 -11.11 2.40
C SER A 580 -21.59 -10.13 3.51
N GLY A 581 -21.59 -10.58 4.76
CA GLY A 581 -21.26 -9.81 5.94
C GLY A 581 -22.42 -8.95 6.46
N ILE A 582 -22.26 -8.44 7.69
CA ILE A 582 -23.28 -7.60 8.34
C ILE A 582 -23.29 -6.22 7.70
N ALA A 583 -24.48 -5.78 7.24
CA ALA A 583 -24.70 -4.45 6.67
C ALA A 583 -25.34 -3.48 7.66
N SER A 584 -26.32 -3.94 8.45
CA SER A 584 -27.02 -3.06 9.39
C SER A 584 -27.68 -3.83 10.52
N TRP A 585 -27.96 -3.11 11.61
CA TRP A 585 -28.76 -3.60 12.73
C TRP A 585 -29.65 -2.52 13.28
N ASN A 586 -30.79 -2.93 13.85
CA ASN A 586 -31.73 -2.06 14.55
C ASN A 586 -32.25 -2.77 15.79
N CYS A 587 -32.14 -2.13 16.96
CA CYS A 587 -32.66 -2.66 18.22
C CYS A 587 -33.70 -1.72 18.80
N GLU A 588 -34.81 -2.30 19.30
CA GLU A 588 -35.87 -1.57 19.96
C GLU A 588 -36.24 -2.26 21.29
N VAL A 589 -36.56 -1.46 22.28
CA VAL A 589 -37.15 -1.90 23.55
C VAL A 589 -38.52 -1.25 23.68
N ASN A 590 -39.59 -2.06 23.75
CA ASN A 590 -40.98 -1.58 23.71
C ASN A 590 -41.26 -0.60 22.55
N GLY A 591 -40.66 -0.84 21.37
CA GLY A 591 -40.80 0.00 20.18
C GLY A 591 -39.93 1.28 20.18
N GLN A 592 -39.15 1.54 21.23
CA GLN A 592 -38.21 2.66 21.28
C GLN A 592 -36.81 2.21 20.89
N TRP A 593 -36.18 2.96 19.97
CA TRP A 593 -34.83 2.66 19.47
C TRP A 593 -33.79 2.67 20.60
N LEU A 594 -32.95 1.65 20.62
CA LEU A 594 -31.81 1.49 21.53
C LEU A 594 -30.53 1.43 20.76
N LEU A 595 -29.56 2.31 21.07
CA LEU A 595 -28.23 2.28 20.50
C LEU A 595 -27.49 0.97 20.85
N LEU A 596 -27.00 0.28 19.82
CA LEU A 596 -26.06 -0.82 19.95
C LEU A 596 -24.72 -0.45 19.32
N LYS A 597 -23.67 -0.38 20.12
CA LYS A 597 -22.29 -0.15 19.69
C LYS A 597 -21.73 -1.44 19.09
N TRP A 598 -21.13 -1.33 17.91
CA TRP A 598 -20.52 -2.44 17.19
C TRP A 598 -19.03 -2.54 17.44
N GLU A 599 -18.58 -3.68 17.94
CA GLU A 599 -17.16 -4.05 18.00
C GLU A 599 -16.90 -5.21 17.04
N HIS A 600 -16.36 -4.87 15.86
CA HIS A 600 -16.16 -5.83 14.77
C HIS A 600 -15.11 -6.91 15.07
N LYS A 601 -14.13 -6.64 15.96
CA LYS A 601 -13.03 -7.58 16.28
C LYS A 601 -13.54 -8.86 16.96
N ASN A 602 -14.61 -8.75 17.73
CA ASN A 602 -15.26 -9.88 18.41
C ASN A 602 -16.70 -10.11 17.97
N SER A 603 -17.16 -9.38 16.93
CA SER A 603 -18.51 -9.46 16.39
C SER A 603 -19.61 -9.20 17.42
N THR A 604 -19.41 -8.22 18.32
CA THR A 604 -20.32 -7.95 19.45
C THR A 604 -21.04 -6.60 19.30
N LEU A 605 -22.35 -6.63 19.54
CA LEU A 605 -23.20 -5.46 19.75
C LEU A 605 -23.42 -5.26 21.25
N THR A 606 -23.24 -4.04 21.76
CA THR A 606 -23.45 -3.73 23.17
C THR A 606 -24.27 -2.45 23.31
N SER A 607 -25.34 -2.49 24.08
CA SER A 607 -26.25 -1.35 24.22
C SER A 607 -25.63 -0.19 25.02
N GLU A 608 -25.99 1.05 24.62
CA GLU A 608 -25.74 2.25 25.39
C GLU A 608 -27.04 3.08 25.49
N LYS A 609 -27.50 3.34 26.71
CA LYS A 609 -28.74 4.08 26.98
C LYS A 609 -28.51 5.58 26.82
N LEU A 610 -29.49 6.30 26.28
CA LEU A 610 -29.50 7.76 26.29
C LEU A 610 -29.59 8.29 27.72
N ASP A 611 -30.55 7.78 28.48
CA ASP A 611 -30.68 8.05 29.91
C ASP A 611 -30.20 6.84 30.72
N LYS A 612 -29.06 7.00 31.37
CA LYS A 612 -28.42 5.95 32.17
C LYS A 612 -29.19 5.61 33.45
N THR A 613 -30.08 6.49 33.91
CA THR A 613 -30.85 6.29 35.13
C THR A 613 -32.06 5.38 34.92
N VAL A 614 -32.59 5.34 33.69
CA VAL A 614 -33.75 4.52 33.34
C VAL A 614 -33.32 3.07 33.09
N PRO A 615 -33.82 2.06 33.82
CA PRO A 615 -33.52 0.67 33.56
C PRO A 615 -34.09 0.20 32.21
N LEU A 616 -33.37 -0.68 31.50
CA LEU A 616 -33.96 -1.41 30.38
C LEU A 616 -34.97 -2.41 30.90
N ALA A 617 -36.23 -2.34 30.41
CA ALA A 617 -37.29 -3.26 30.77
C ALA A 617 -38.28 -3.38 29.62
N GLY A 618 -38.74 -4.60 29.33
CA GLY A 618 -39.79 -4.88 28.36
C GLY A 618 -39.33 -5.77 27.20
N ASP A 619 -40.07 -5.70 26.11
CA ASP A 619 -39.85 -6.54 24.93
C ASP A 619 -38.73 -5.94 24.04
N VAL A 620 -37.69 -6.73 23.80
CA VAL A 620 -36.53 -6.36 22.96
C VAL A 620 -36.66 -7.03 21.60
N VAL A 621 -36.56 -6.23 20.55
CA VAL A 621 -36.54 -6.71 19.17
C VAL A 621 -35.24 -6.24 18.50
N LEU A 622 -34.37 -7.17 18.11
CA LEU A 622 -33.16 -6.91 17.33
C LEU A 622 -33.36 -7.46 15.91
N ARG A 623 -33.21 -6.58 14.91
CA ARG A 623 -33.19 -6.92 13.48
C ARG A 623 -31.78 -6.74 12.96
N VAL A 624 -31.24 -7.75 12.28
CA VAL A 624 -29.89 -7.69 11.69
C VAL A 624 -30.00 -8.07 10.22
N LYS A 625 -29.42 -7.24 9.34
CA LYS A 625 -29.37 -7.49 7.89
C LYS A 625 -27.95 -7.67 7.41
N ASP A 626 -27.79 -8.60 6.49
CA ASP A 626 -26.55 -8.74 5.70
C ASP A 626 -26.53 -7.78 4.50
N ALA A 627 -25.43 -7.80 3.72
CA ALA A 627 -25.30 -6.92 2.56
C ALA A 627 -26.17 -7.33 1.36
N MET A 628 -26.75 -8.54 1.36
CA MET A 628 -27.73 -8.99 0.35
C MET A 628 -29.18 -8.84 0.84
N GLY A 629 -29.38 -8.18 1.99
CA GLY A 629 -30.70 -7.86 2.53
C GLY A 629 -31.44 -9.06 3.12
N ASN A 630 -30.75 -10.15 3.49
CA ASN A 630 -31.37 -11.20 4.30
C ASN A 630 -31.45 -10.72 5.76
N GLU A 631 -32.59 -10.88 6.40
CA GLU A 631 -32.86 -10.35 7.73
C GLU A 631 -33.05 -11.47 8.76
N ALA A 632 -32.35 -11.35 9.87
CA ALA A 632 -32.61 -12.09 11.11
C ALA A 632 -33.33 -11.20 12.12
N VAL A 633 -34.38 -11.73 12.73
CA VAL A 633 -35.12 -11.06 13.82
C VAL A 633 -34.95 -11.89 15.10
N TYR A 634 -34.40 -11.26 16.13
CA TYR A 634 -34.25 -11.86 17.45
C TYR A 634 -35.08 -11.13 18.48
N THR A 635 -35.89 -11.86 19.27
CA THR A 635 -36.74 -11.30 20.31
C THR A 635 -36.39 -11.88 21.68
N THR A 636 -36.43 -11.03 22.70
CA THR A 636 -36.26 -11.45 24.11
C THR A 636 -36.96 -10.44 25.02
N LYS A 637 -37.02 -10.71 26.31
CA LYS A 637 -37.59 -9.81 27.34
C LYS A 637 -36.51 -9.49 28.38
N ILE A 638 -36.42 -8.21 28.79
CA ILE A 638 -35.60 -7.76 29.93
C ILE A 638 -36.52 -7.41 31.09
#